data_3ccd3d2635c7b01528c442c452bff1ba
#
_entry.id   3ccd3d2635c7b01528c442c452bff1ba
#
_cell.length_a   1.000
_cell.length_b   1.000
_cell.length_c   1.000
_cell.angle_alpha   90.00
_cell.angle_beta   90.00
_cell.angle_gamma   90.00
#
_symmetry.space_group_name_H-M   'P 1'
#
loop_
_entity.id
_entity.type
_entity.pdbx_description
1 polymer ?
#
loop_
_entity_poly.entity_id
_entity_poly.type
_entity_poly.pdbx_seq_one_letter_code
_entity_poly.pdbx_strand_id
1 'polypeptide(L)'
;MKKLLIPVLITVLFAACSKPAEMITAHSFEELKGTVIGTYQGALVEKILSSHADECGYKVEYHTEPAAIIQGLKDGYIDLMTVRFPEFKAYMHSIPGLYLVWDSIVVDDQLVFFSLNSDELRTQFNEWLALPETRQMIQDSREYWLRPYGEPDPAPRDYDIPTQGEPIHAASGFTVVGTSYISNGKPAGVDMDVLYGFAKYAGRSVELLNMPLLSILAAVQTGQIDMGISGFAKQPDMSQKMLFSDPYNQASHALVGYNEELAVQQMKEAGLYQESNFLTDLYDTFHRTFIAENRWKMIAQGLWVTIKISFYALILGTLLGALICAMRMSRRRIVSGFAKVYVEIMRVVPILVFLMIMYYAVCAPMGINGVTVSIIALSMSMAAFVGEVFRMAILGVDRGQREAGYALGFTAKQTFFNIILPQAARSAQSVYNGQVIAMIKETSIIGYIAVMDLTKVMDVIRSRTFDAFFPFIAAAVIYFLITVVFVKLIGWLLDLTLPKKGSDVAPQLHIQSVKKTNALRGAGSSAPDRKVVLSIKNLRKVFDGRLEVLKNITTDIHRGDVVSIIGPSGTGKSTFLRCLNRLETPTEGTILMDSVAESEMCRHMGMVFQSFNLFEHLTVLENICIGPMKLLHKSRSEAERRGMDLLSAVGLAGKATYMPSQLSGGQKQRVAIARCLSMDPEIILFDEPTSALDPTMINEVLTVIRELAARGMTMLIVTHEMKFARNVSNRVFYMDHGLIFEEGTPEQIFSNPQREETKSFIQGISKFEYRIVKDYDYIELSNGLEQFLLHRMAPQSVFDHTMTVVEELLQLFQSGKGCVDRVEAGATLKVRYIEQNQITEITLCYPDKMPPILSDSGREDDLSLVLLRGYTSMLEESEGSLYAKVNV
;
A
#
# COMPACT_ATOMS: atom_id res chain seq x y z
N MET A 1 5.47 16.31 24.10
CA MET A 1 6.48 15.26 24.01
C MET A 1 7.81 15.67 23.37
N LYS A 2 7.91 16.72 22.49
CA LYS A 2 9.19 17.13 21.87
C LYS A 2 10.18 17.89 22.81
N LYS A 3 9.78 18.36 23.97
CA LYS A 3 10.64 19.10 24.91
C LYS A 3 11.25 18.25 26.04
N LEU A 4 10.89 16.95 26.14
CA LEU A 4 11.44 16.04 27.16
C LEU A 4 12.44 15.02 26.61
N LEU A 5 12.50 14.79 25.29
CA LEU A 5 13.41 13.82 24.70
C LEU A 5 14.87 14.30 24.61
N ILE A 6 15.10 15.59 24.46
CA ILE A 6 16.47 16.14 24.37
C ILE A 6 17.19 16.12 25.71
N PRO A 7 16.60 16.50 26.85
CA PRO A 7 17.28 16.42 28.14
C PRO A 7 17.55 14.96 28.59
N VAL A 8 16.64 14.02 28.28
CA VAL A 8 16.84 12.61 28.63
C VAL A 8 17.96 11.96 27.79
N LEU A 9 18.08 12.32 26.50
CA LEU A 9 19.19 11.86 25.66
C LEU A 9 20.53 12.45 26.12
N ILE A 10 20.56 13.69 26.59
CA ILE A 10 21.74 14.36 27.12
C ILE A 10 22.12 13.79 28.49
N THR A 11 21.14 13.44 29.34
CA THR A 11 21.42 12.88 30.68
C THR A 11 21.93 11.42 30.60
N VAL A 12 21.52 10.66 29.62
CA VAL A 12 22.05 9.30 29.37
C VAL A 12 23.46 9.34 28.78
N LEU A 13 23.81 10.41 28.06
CA LEU A 13 25.16 10.64 27.51
C LEU A 13 26.18 11.15 28.56
N PHE A 14 25.75 11.62 29.73
CA PHE A 14 26.62 12.17 30.76
C PHE A 14 26.75 11.32 32.05
N ALA A 15 26.18 10.11 32.06
CA ALA A 15 26.23 9.25 33.25
C ALA A 15 27.35 8.17 33.24
N ALA A 16 28.34 8.33 32.39
CA ALA A 16 29.57 7.54 32.47
C ALA A 16 30.63 8.31 33.27
N CYS A 17 30.48 8.36 34.58
CA CYS A 17 31.61 8.65 35.47
C CYS A 17 32.49 7.40 35.51
N SER A 18 33.51 7.34 34.69
CA SER A 18 34.55 6.36 34.76
C SER A 18 35.31 6.49 36.09
N LYS A 19 35.30 5.44 36.90
CA LYS A 19 36.28 5.30 37.98
C LYS A 19 37.67 5.18 37.35
N PRO A 20 38.74 5.77 37.90
CA PRO A 20 40.09 5.46 37.46
C PRO A 20 40.32 3.95 37.63
N ALA A 21 40.44 3.25 36.53
CA ALA A 21 40.69 1.81 36.55
C ALA A 21 42.13 1.57 36.96
N GLU A 22 42.36 0.87 38.10
CA GLU A 22 43.65 0.32 38.40
C GLU A 22 44.09 -0.59 37.26
N MET A 23 45.39 -0.54 36.87
CA MET A 23 45.93 -1.40 35.81
C MET A 23 45.87 -2.85 36.29
N ILE A 24 45.12 -3.67 35.54
CA ILE A 24 45.00 -5.11 35.84
C ILE A 24 46.30 -5.79 35.36
N THR A 25 46.82 -6.71 36.20
CA THR A 25 47.92 -7.62 35.84
C THR A 25 47.42 -9.03 36.10
N ALA A 26 47.59 -9.93 35.16
CA ALA A 26 47.23 -11.33 35.31
C ALA A 26 48.19 -12.23 34.52
N HIS A 27 48.51 -13.41 35.07
CA HIS A 27 49.29 -14.44 34.41
C HIS A 27 48.61 -15.81 34.49
N SER A 28 47.43 -15.88 35.05
CA SER A 28 46.59 -17.07 35.12
C SER A 28 45.11 -16.73 34.97
N PHE A 29 44.27 -17.70 34.62
CA PHE A 29 42.81 -17.49 34.48
C PHE A 29 42.13 -17.15 35.81
N GLU A 30 42.67 -17.61 36.93
CA GLU A 30 42.15 -17.37 38.28
C GLU A 30 42.27 -15.89 38.68
N GLU A 31 43.32 -15.20 38.21
CA GLU A 31 43.57 -13.78 38.50
C GLU A 31 42.61 -12.85 37.70
N LEU A 32 41.88 -13.39 36.72
CA LEU A 32 40.89 -12.64 35.91
C LEU A 32 39.51 -12.55 36.59
N LYS A 33 39.38 -13.05 37.82
CA LYS A 33 38.10 -13.08 38.53
C LYS A 33 37.44 -11.71 38.63
N GLY A 34 36.16 -11.66 38.19
CA GLY A 34 35.31 -10.45 38.26
C GLY A 34 35.48 -9.51 37.08
N THR A 35 36.38 -9.81 36.11
CA THR A 35 36.59 -9.01 34.92
C THR A 35 35.61 -9.40 33.81
N VAL A 36 35.37 -8.47 32.88
CA VAL A 36 34.65 -8.65 31.61
C VAL A 36 35.66 -8.63 30.46
N ILE A 37 35.78 -9.73 29.74
CA ILE A 37 36.73 -9.89 28.65
C ILE A 37 36.04 -9.86 27.30
N GLY A 38 36.34 -8.85 26.49
CA GLY A 38 35.88 -8.77 25.13
C GLY A 38 36.73 -9.62 24.18
N THR A 39 36.08 -10.45 23.35
CA THR A 39 36.75 -11.32 22.39
C THR A 39 35.99 -11.45 21.08
N TYR A 40 36.68 -11.95 20.05
CA TYR A 40 36.06 -12.17 18.73
C TYR A 40 35.33 -13.49 18.66
N GLN A 41 34.11 -13.47 18.16
CA GLN A 41 33.32 -14.66 17.93
C GLN A 41 34.00 -15.62 16.95
N GLY A 42 34.15 -16.89 17.29
CA GLY A 42 34.77 -17.93 16.46
C GLY A 42 36.29 -17.97 16.51
N ALA A 43 36.98 -17.16 17.35
CA ALA A 43 38.43 -17.26 17.57
C ALA A 43 38.79 -18.46 18.43
N LEU A 44 40.01 -19.00 18.27
CA LEU A 44 40.52 -20.10 19.13
C LEU A 44 40.55 -19.69 20.61
N VAL A 45 41.01 -18.45 20.87
CA VAL A 45 41.12 -17.89 22.22
C VAL A 45 39.74 -17.78 22.91
N GLU A 46 38.69 -17.52 22.18
CA GLU A 46 37.31 -17.50 22.67
C GLU A 46 36.93 -18.82 23.35
N LYS A 47 37.21 -19.94 22.67
CA LYS A 47 36.87 -21.29 23.20
C LYS A 47 37.66 -21.57 24.48
N ILE A 48 38.90 -21.16 24.54
CA ILE A 48 39.75 -21.33 25.73
C ILE A 48 39.23 -20.45 26.87
N LEU A 49 38.98 -19.18 26.65
CA LEU A 49 38.43 -18.28 27.67
C LEU A 49 37.07 -18.77 28.16
N SER A 50 36.19 -19.16 27.25
CA SER A 50 34.84 -19.63 27.64
C SER A 50 34.88 -20.92 28.44
N SER A 51 35.88 -21.82 28.20
CA SER A 51 35.96 -23.08 28.97
C SER A 51 36.39 -22.89 30.41
N HIS A 52 37.05 -21.77 30.77
CA HIS A 52 37.50 -21.46 32.13
C HIS A 52 36.66 -20.36 32.83
N ALA A 53 35.75 -19.70 32.09
CA ALA A 53 35.03 -18.53 32.58
C ALA A 53 34.19 -18.82 33.86
N ASP A 54 33.46 -19.94 33.87
CA ASP A 54 32.59 -20.31 34.98
C ASP A 54 33.40 -20.71 36.21
N GLU A 55 34.52 -21.44 36.03
CA GLU A 55 35.37 -21.90 37.13
C GLU A 55 36.16 -20.73 37.75
N CYS A 56 36.69 -19.83 36.92
CA CYS A 56 37.53 -18.72 37.38
C CYS A 56 36.74 -17.44 37.69
N GLY A 57 35.44 -17.37 37.35
CA GLY A 57 34.51 -16.30 37.75
C GLY A 57 34.68 -14.97 37.00
N TYR A 58 35.11 -15.00 35.75
CA TYR A 58 35.10 -13.86 34.82
C TYR A 58 34.03 -14.02 33.76
N LYS A 59 33.71 -12.95 33.04
CA LYS A 59 32.73 -12.96 31.93
C LYS A 59 33.37 -12.77 30.58
N VAL A 60 32.90 -13.47 29.57
CA VAL A 60 33.35 -13.29 28.18
C VAL A 60 32.22 -12.64 27.35
N GLU A 61 32.55 -11.52 26.74
CA GLU A 61 31.65 -10.84 25.79
C GLU A 61 32.12 -11.02 24.36
N TYR A 62 31.17 -11.34 23.48
CA TYR A 62 31.43 -11.68 22.08
C TYR A 62 31.10 -10.52 21.16
N HIS A 63 32.09 -10.15 20.35
CA HIS A 63 31.95 -9.10 19.35
C HIS A 63 32.43 -9.58 17.99
N THR A 64 31.88 -8.99 16.95
CA THR A 64 32.26 -9.30 15.56
C THR A 64 33.34 -8.35 15.02
N GLU A 65 33.60 -7.24 15.73
CA GLU A 65 34.44 -6.15 15.27
C GLU A 65 35.36 -5.62 16.37
N PRO A 66 36.65 -5.37 16.08
CA PRO A 66 37.62 -4.82 17.03
C PRO A 66 37.21 -3.49 17.64
N ALA A 67 36.68 -2.59 16.82
CA ALA A 67 36.28 -1.25 17.24
C ALA A 67 35.23 -1.23 18.36
N ALA A 68 34.32 -2.21 18.39
CA ALA A 68 33.33 -2.34 19.45
C ALA A 68 33.96 -2.74 20.79
N ILE A 69 34.93 -3.65 20.76
CA ILE A 69 35.64 -4.08 21.98
C ILE A 69 36.50 -2.92 22.54
N ILE A 70 37.20 -2.23 21.64
CA ILE A 70 38.04 -1.08 22.02
C ILE A 70 37.20 0.06 22.60
N GLN A 71 36.02 0.29 22.04
CA GLN A 71 35.11 1.27 22.63
C GLN A 71 34.64 0.83 24.01
N GLY A 72 34.33 -0.47 24.19
CA GLY A 72 33.97 -1.03 25.50
C GLY A 72 35.04 -0.88 26.55
N LEU A 73 36.30 -1.05 26.14
CA LEU A 73 37.46 -0.79 27.03
C LEU A 73 37.52 0.67 27.44
N LYS A 74 37.37 1.62 26.52
CA LYS A 74 37.38 3.06 26.79
C LYS A 74 36.20 3.50 27.66
N ASP A 75 35.04 2.92 27.44
CA ASP A 75 33.80 3.23 28.20
C ASP A 75 33.75 2.49 29.56
N GLY A 76 34.65 1.55 29.80
CA GLY A 76 34.81 0.83 31.07
C GLY A 76 33.74 -0.24 31.34
N TYR A 77 33.00 -0.72 30.32
CA TYR A 77 32.13 -1.88 30.47
C TYR A 77 32.79 -3.20 30.01
N ILE A 78 33.90 -3.14 29.31
CA ILE A 78 34.84 -4.23 29.07
C ILE A 78 36.13 -3.87 29.82
N ASP A 79 36.66 -4.76 30.64
CA ASP A 79 37.86 -4.55 31.38
C ASP A 79 39.11 -4.93 30.60
N LEU A 80 39.02 -6.00 29.81
CA LEU A 80 40.14 -6.57 29.04
C LEU A 80 39.68 -6.96 27.64
N MET A 81 40.59 -6.93 26.67
CA MET A 81 40.32 -7.50 25.33
C MET A 81 41.40 -8.51 24.93
N THR A 82 40.96 -9.48 24.11
CA THR A 82 41.90 -10.35 23.42
C THR A 82 42.44 -9.68 22.18
N VAL A 83 43.74 -9.78 21.97
CA VAL A 83 44.44 -9.29 20.77
C VAL A 83 45.58 -10.24 20.42
N ARG A 84 45.87 -10.41 19.15
CA ARG A 84 47.08 -11.08 18.74
C ARG A 84 48.29 -10.21 19.06
N PHE A 85 49.32 -10.78 19.62
CA PHE A 85 50.46 -10.03 20.12
C PHE A 85 51.15 -9.17 19.02
N PRO A 86 51.33 -9.64 17.77
CA PRO A 86 51.80 -8.76 16.70
C PRO A 86 50.89 -7.57 16.44
N GLU A 87 49.55 -7.77 16.46
CA GLU A 87 48.55 -6.74 16.25
C GLU A 87 48.49 -5.72 17.39
N PHE A 88 48.84 -6.15 18.60
CA PHE A 88 48.93 -5.26 19.77
C PHE A 88 49.86 -4.08 19.54
N LYS A 89 50.99 -4.26 18.86
CA LYS A 89 51.89 -3.18 18.51
C LYS A 89 51.23 -2.16 17.58
N ALA A 90 50.47 -2.62 16.60
CA ALA A 90 49.73 -1.76 15.69
C ALA A 90 48.57 -1.02 16.41
N TYR A 91 47.93 -1.68 17.35
CA TYR A 91 46.90 -1.03 18.17
C TYR A 91 47.50 -0.01 19.12
N MET A 92 48.63 -0.31 19.80
CA MET A 92 49.36 0.70 20.58
C MET A 92 49.77 1.92 19.76
N HIS A 93 50.17 1.73 18.50
CA HIS A 93 50.47 2.82 17.59
C HIS A 93 49.25 3.75 17.37
N SER A 94 48.08 3.19 17.26
CA SER A 94 46.86 3.92 16.92
C SER A 94 46.03 4.35 18.13
N ILE A 95 46.20 3.70 19.28
CA ILE A 95 45.37 3.86 20.49
C ILE A 95 46.31 4.02 21.71
N PRO A 96 46.58 5.26 22.15
CA PRO A 96 47.33 5.48 23.39
C PRO A 96 46.51 4.95 24.57
N GLY A 97 47.21 4.52 25.62
CA GLY A 97 46.59 4.00 26.86
C GLY A 97 46.38 2.49 26.87
N LEU A 98 46.61 1.78 25.77
CA LEU A 98 46.62 0.32 25.79
C LEU A 98 47.84 -0.20 26.54
N TYR A 99 47.63 -1.20 27.43
CA TYR A 99 48.73 -1.86 28.11
C TYR A 99 48.55 -3.38 28.09
N LEU A 100 49.69 -4.10 28.14
CA LEU A 100 49.72 -5.54 28.13
C LEU A 100 49.41 -6.08 29.54
N VAL A 101 48.44 -6.99 29.63
CA VAL A 101 48.06 -7.70 30.87
C VAL A 101 48.71 -9.09 30.92
N TRP A 102 48.55 -9.85 29.81
CA TRP A 102 49.06 -11.21 29.68
C TRP A 102 49.47 -11.44 28.22
N ASP A 103 50.73 -11.77 27.97
CA ASP A 103 51.38 -11.77 26.67
C ASP A 103 51.09 -13.01 25.79
N SER A 104 50.71 -14.15 26.41
CA SER A 104 50.46 -15.39 25.67
C SER A 104 49.51 -16.33 26.37
N ILE A 105 48.24 -16.24 26.03
CA ILE A 105 47.21 -17.21 26.49
C ILE A 105 47.28 -18.48 25.63
N VAL A 106 47.40 -18.29 24.30
CA VAL A 106 47.46 -19.36 23.33
C VAL A 106 48.20 -18.88 22.08
N VAL A 107 48.92 -19.76 21.41
CA VAL A 107 49.57 -19.50 20.14
C VAL A 107 48.75 -20.14 19.02
N ASP A 108 48.43 -19.41 17.97
CA ASP A 108 47.78 -19.92 16.76
C ASP A 108 48.65 -19.75 15.52
N ASP A 109 48.38 -20.65 14.56
CA ASP A 109 49.01 -20.58 13.22
C ASP A 109 48.08 -19.74 12.32
N GLN A 110 48.67 -18.72 11.68
CA GLN A 110 47.98 -17.94 10.63
C GLN A 110 48.13 -18.61 9.28
N LEU A 111 46.98 -18.94 8.67
CA LEU A 111 46.93 -19.71 7.46
C LEU A 111 46.10 -18.94 6.39
N VAL A 112 46.42 -19.22 5.13
CA VAL A 112 45.55 -18.88 4.02
C VAL A 112 44.65 -20.07 3.70
N PHE A 113 43.39 -19.81 3.43
CA PHE A 113 42.42 -20.85 3.09
C PHE A 113 42.03 -20.75 1.63
N PHE A 114 41.89 -21.90 0.97
CA PHE A 114 41.67 -22.03 -0.44
C PHE A 114 40.38 -22.82 -0.74
N SER A 115 39.78 -22.55 -1.89
CA SER A 115 38.70 -23.35 -2.42
C SER A 115 39.19 -24.79 -2.67
N LEU A 116 38.30 -25.76 -2.55
CA LEU A 116 38.59 -27.15 -2.93
C LEU A 116 39.02 -27.30 -4.40
N ASN A 117 38.62 -26.35 -5.25
CA ASN A 117 38.96 -26.30 -6.66
C ASN A 117 40.35 -25.69 -6.94
N SER A 118 41.00 -25.05 -5.94
CA SER A 118 42.26 -24.30 -6.06
C SER A 118 43.45 -24.99 -5.39
N ASP A 119 43.46 -26.34 -5.42
CA ASP A 119 44.53 -27.12 -4.78
C ASP A 119 45.90 -26.90 -5.42
N GLU A 120 45.96 -26.68 -6.72
CA GLU A 120 47.18 -26.34 -7.43
C GLU A 120 47.75 -24.98 -6.96
N LEU A 121 46.88 -24.01 -6.81
CA LEU A 121 47.26 -22.66 -6.29
C LEU A 121 47.74 -22.75 -4.84
N ARG A 122 47.11 -23.56 -3.98
CA ARG A 122 47.58 -23.86 -2.63
C ARG A 122 48.96 -24.49 -2.59
N THR A 123 49.18 -25.48 -3.48
CA THR A 123 50.51 -26.14 -3.57
C THR A 123 51.58 -25.14 -3.97
N GLN A 124 51.35 -24.34 -4.98
CA GLN A 124 52.25 -23.26 -5.39
C GLN A 124 52.51 -22.23 -4.26
N PHE A 125 51.45 -21.93 -3.49
CA PHE A 125 51.57 -21.02 -2.34
C PHE A 125 52.53 -21.61 -1.26
N ASN A 126 52.36 -22.91 -0.93
CA ASN A 126 53.24 -23.58 0.05
C ASN A 126 54.70 -23.71 -0.45
N GLU A 127 54.91 -23.99 -1.74
CA GLU A 127 56.25 -23.96 -2.35
C GLU A 127 56.92 -22.59 -2.20
N TRP A 128 56.15 -21.52 -2.47
CA TRP A 128 56.62 -20.15 -2.32
C TRP A 128 56.91 -19.80 -0.85
N LEU A 129 56.09 -20.24 0.11
CA LEU A 129 56.32 -20.02 1.54
C LEU A 129 57.58 -20.76 2.05
N ALA A 130 57.97 -21.87 1.44
CA ALA A 130 59.13 -22.63 1.83
C ALA A 130 60.46 -21.91 1.46
N LEU A 131 60.44 -20.94 0.57
CA LEU A 131 61.60 -20.18 0.14
C LEU A 131 62.16 -19.34 1.29
N PRO A 132 63.49 -19.33 1.54
CA PRO A 132 64.12 -18.51 2.57
C PRO A 132 63.83 -17.01 2.39
N GLU A 133 63.80 -16.54 1.14
CA GLU A 133 63.57 -15.14 0.76
C GLU A 133 62.13 -14.71 1.16
N THR A 134 61.16 -15.59 1.01
CA THR A 134 59.78 -15.32 1.40
C THR A 134 59.62 -15.14 2.91
N ARG A 135 60.28 -16.00 3.68
CA ARG A 135 60.29 -15.89 5.15
C ARG A 135 60.88 -14.57 5.62
N GLN A 136 61.96 -14.15 5.01
CA GLN A 136 62.61 -12.86 5.30
C GLN A 136 61.67 -11.70 4.89
N MET A 137 61.06 -11.76 3.72
CA MET A 137 60.12 -10.76 3.26
C MET A 137 58.91 -10.60 4.23
N ILE A 138 58.37 -11.72 4.76
CA ILE A 138 57.28 -11.68 5.75
C ILE A 138 57.74 -11.03 7.06
N GLN A 139 58.95 -11.30 7.50
CA GLN A 139 59.51 -10.68 8.69
C GLN A 139 59.74 -9.17 8.50
N ASP A 140 60.34 -8.76 7.37
CA ASP A 140 60.54 -7.35 7.01
C ASP A 140 59.18 -6.63 6.86
N SER A 141 58.15 -7.32 6.37
CA SER A 141 56.81 -6.81 6.27
C SER A 141 56.20 -6.52 7.67
N ARG A 142 56.40 -7.45 8.59
CA ARG A 142 55.93 -7.25 9.98
C ARG A 142 56.60 -6.06 10.64
N GLU A 143 57.89 -5.88 10.46
CA GLU A 143 58.63 -4.74 11.00
C GLU A 143 58.17 -3.42 10.36
N TYR A 144 57.81 -3.45 9.10
CA TYR A 144 57.34 -2.27 8.39
C TYR A 144 55.95 -1.82 8.84
N TRP A 145 55.01 -2.76 9.02
CA TRP A 145 53.59 -2.45 9.31
C TRP A 145 53.27 -2.36 10.81
N LEU A 146 54.06 -3.00 11.70
CA LEU A 146 53.77 -3.10 13.12
C LEU A 146 54.70 -2.17 13.92
N ARG A 147 54.51 -0.85 13.75
CA ARG A 147 55.39 0.19 14.37
C ARG A 147 54.90 0.60 15.75
N PRO A 148 55.79 1.09 16.64
CA PRO A 148 55.43 1.62 17.95
C PRO A 148 54.66 2.95 17.84
N TYR A 149 53.98 3.31 18.94
CA TYR A 149 53.21 4.57 19.04
C TYR A 149 54.14 5.81 18.86
N GLY A 150 53.63 6.82 18.15
CA GLY A 150 54.35 8.07 17.91
C GLY A 150 55.19 8.11 16.63
N GLU A 151 55.43 6.98 15.98
CA GLU A 151 56.01 6.96 14.64
C GLU A 151 54.93 7.31 13.56
N PRO A 152 55.29 7.88 12.41
CA PRO A 152 54.32 8.13 11.34
C PRO A 152 53.76 6.82 10.78
N ASP A 153 52.49 6.86 10.39
CA ASP A 153 51.84 5.71 9.73
C ASP A 153 52.64 5.27 8.49
N PRO A 154 52.87 3.95 8.32
CA PRO A 154 53.63 3.48 7.16
C PRO A 154 52.83 3.76 5.88
N ALA A 155 53.53 4.25 4.85
CA ALA A 155 52.92 4.52 3.54
C ALA A 155 52.48 3.20 2.88
N PRO A 156 51.33 3.18 2.20
CA PRO A 156 50.95 2.02 1.40
C PRO A 156 52.00 1.69 0.36
N ARG A 157 52.35 0.40 0.28
CA ARG A 157 53.31 -0.06 -0.73
C ARG A 157 52.66 -0.10 -2.11
N ASP A 158 53.42 0.24 -3.14
CA ASP A 158 53.04 -0.02 -4.53
C ASP A 158 53.62 -1.38 -4.94
N TYR A 159 52.72 -2.30 -5.27
CA TYR A 159 53.08 -3.67 -5.64
C TYR A 159 53.19 -3.75 -7.17
N ASP A 160 54.33 -4.25 -7.63
CA ASP A 160 54.57 -4.57 -9.04
C ASP A 160 53.92 -5.92 -9.36
N ILE A 161 52.62 -5.92 -9.61
CA ILE A 161 51.83 -7.13 -9.83
C ILE A 161 51.61 -7.31 -11.35
N PRO A 162 51.67 -8.54 -11.86
CA PRO A 162 51.33 -8.83 -13.25
C PRO A 162 49.92 -8.33 -13.57
N THR A 163 49.79 -7.62 -14.68
CA THR A 163 48.50 -7.14 -15.19
C THR A 163 47.87 -8.08 -16.21
N GLN A 164 48.58 -9.14 -16.61
CA GLN A 164 48.18 -10.15 -17.56
C GLN A 164 48.21 -11.54 -16.89
N GLY A 165 47.42 -12.45 -17.37
CA GLY A 165 47.29 -13.81 -16.83
C GLY A 165 45.96 -14.01 -16.15
N GLU A 166 45.65 -15.25 -15.82
CA GLU A 166 44.46 -15.65 -15.09
C GLU A 166 44.50 -15.04 -13.67
N PRO A 167 43.51 -14.23 -13.25
CA PRO A 167 43.53 -13.55 -11.96
C PRO A 167 43.43 -14.53 -10.80
N ILE A 168 44.06 -14.21 -9.68
CA ILE A 168 43.77 -14.82 -8.37
C ILE A 168 42.60 -14.06 -7.77
N HIS A 169 41.45 -14.73 -7.58
CA HIS A 169 40.32 -14.16 -6.90
C HIS A 169 40.51 -14.32 -5.38
N ALA A 170 40.85 -13.26 -4.70
CA ALA A 170 41.14 -13.25 -3.28
C ALA A 170 40.19 -12.37 -2.49
N ALA A 171 39.98 -12.67 -1.20
CA ALA A 171 39.26 -11.80 -0.32
C ALA A 171 39.92 -11.58 1.04
N SER A 172 39.72 -10.37 1.60
CA SER A 172 40.14 -10.01 2.96
C SER A 172 39.15 -9.07 3.63
N GLY A 173 39.13 -9.04 4.98
CA GLY A 173 38.16 -8.26 5.76
C GLY A 173 38.52 -6.77 5.93
N PHE A 174 39.80 -6.41 5.78
CA PHE A 174 40.35 -5.06 5.98
C PHE A 174 39.97 -4.38 7.29
N THR A 175 39.81 -5.15 8.37
CA THR A 175 39.41 -4.62 9.67
C THR A 175 40.49 -4.60 10.73
N VAL A 176 41.69 -5.17 10.44
CA VAL A 176 42.77 -5.35 11.39
C VAL A 176 43.97 -4.51 11.00
N VAL A 177 44.22 -3.44 11.75
CA VAL A 177 45.32 -2.50 11.52
C VAL A 177 46.66 -3.22 11.59
N GLY A 178 47.55 -2.94 10.67
CA GLY A 178 48.87 -3.57 10.56
C GLY A 178 48.87 -4.93 9.85
N THR A 179 47.77 -5.70 9.93
CA THR A 179 47.66 -7.02 9.29
C THR A 179 46.91 -6.95 7.96
N SER A 180 45.67 -6.48 7.98
CA SER A 180 44.84 -6.29 6.77
C SER A 180 43.92 -5.11 6.98
N TYR A 181 44.15 -3.99 6.30
CA TYR A 181 43.41 -2.75 6.44
C TYR A 181 43.53 -1.87 5.19
N ILE A 182 42.79 -0.78 5.16
CA ILE A 182 42.85 0.22 4.09
C ILE A 182 43.63 1.43 4.58
N SER A 183 44.70 1.80 3.91
CA SER A 183 45.52 3.02 4.15
C SER A 183 45.54 3.89 2.90
N ASN A 184 45.21 5.18 3.02
CA ASN A 184 45.13 6.11 1.88
C ASN A 184 44.29 5.57 0.69
N GLY A 185 43.24 4.80 0.96
CA GLY A 185 42.39 4.21 -0.06
C GLY A 185 42.96 2.98 -0.77
N LYS A 186 44.12 2.47 -0.34
CA LYS A 186 44.77 1.27 -0.86
C LYS A 186 44.79 0.16 0.18
N PRO A 187 44.67 -1.13 -0.21
CA PRO A 187 44.90 -2.27 0.66
C PRO A 187 46.35 -2.24 1.20
N ALA A 188 46.51 -2.52 2.52
CA ALA A 188 47.75 -2.42 3.24
C ALA A 188 47.84 -3.47 4.36
N GLY A 189 49.02 -3.76 4.82
CA GLY A 189 49.29 -4.69 5.91
C GLY A 189 50.04 -5.95 5.51
N VAL A 190 50.45 -6.76 6.50
CA VAL A 190 51.23 -7.98 6.30
C VAL A 190 50.54 -8.96 5.35
N ASP A 191 49.24 -9.15 5.49
CA ASP A 191 48.44 -10.05 4.63
C ASP A 191 48.48 -9.61 3.15
N MET A 192 48.54 -8.30 2.92
CA MET A 192 48.62 -7.76 1.56
C MET A 192 50.01 -7.98 0.97
N ASP A 193 51.07 -7.81 1.76
CA ASP A 193 52.44 -8.15 1.31
C ASP A 193 52.56 -9.63 0.96
N VAL A 194 51.92 -10.52 1.75
CA VAL A 194 51.88 -11.96 1.47
C VAL A 194 51.12 -12.25 0.18
N LEU A 195 49.90 -11.69 0.03
CA LEU A 195 49.08 -11.93 -1.16
C LEU A 195 49.75 -11.45 -2.44
N TYR A 196 50.24 -10.22 -2.44
CA TYR A 196 50.85 -9.62 -3.64
C TYR A 196 52.24 -10.20 -3.92
N GLY A 197 53.00 -10.57 -2.86
CA GLY A 197 54.26 -11.31 -2.99
C GLY A 197 54.07 -12.66 -3.69
N PHE A 198 53.06 -13.41 -3.27
CA PHE A 198 52.67 -14.67 -3.90
C PHE A 198 52.17 -14.48 -5.34
N ALA A 199 51.32 -13.49 -5.60
CA ALA A 199 50.83 -13.19 -6.95
C ALA A 199 51.97 -12.89 -7.94
N LYS A 200 52.97 -12.14 -7.48
CA LYS A 200 54.21 -11.87 -8.26
C LYS A 200 54.99 -13.15 -8.54
N TYR A 201 55.16 -14.03 -7.55
CA TYR A 201 55.80 -15.32 -7.72
C TYR A 201 55.04 -16.23 -8.71
N ALA A 202 53.72 -16.30 -8.57
CA ALA A 202 52.84 -17.08 -9.45
C ALA A 202 52.67 -16.49 -10.86
N GLY A 203 53.14 -15.25 -11.09
CA GLY A 203 52.99 -14.56 -12.37
C GLY A 203 51.51 -14.23 -12.72
N ARG A 204 50.67 -14.05 -11.71
CA ARG A 204 49.22 -13.87 -11.86
C ARG A 204 48.78 -12.48 -11.34
N SER A 205 47.72 -11.94 -11.94
CA SER A 205 47.07 -10.73 -11.45
C SER A 205 46.20 -11.06 -10.21
N VAL A 206 45.71 -10.06 -9.47
CA VAL A 206 44.89 -10.24 -8.27
C VAL A 206 43.59 -9.45 -8.41
N GLU A 207 42.47 -10.13 -8.26
CA GLU A 207 41.16 -9.50 -7.98
C GLU A 207 40.86 -9.64 -6.49
N LEU A 208 40.97 -8.53 -5.73
CA LEU A 208 40.82 -8.53 -4.28
C LEU A 208 39.47 -7.96 -3.85
N LEU A 209 38.70 -8.76 -3.12
CA LEU A 209 37.38 -8.40 -2.59
C LEU A 209 37.45 -8.08 -1.10
N ASN A 210 36.77 -7.01 -0.68
CA ASN A 210 36.56 -6.69 0.73
C ASN A 210 35.25 -7.27 1.24
N MET A 211 35.29 -8.25 2.14
CA MET A 211 34.10 -8.86 2.69
C MET A 211 34.31 -9.29 4.15
N PRO A 212 33.21 -9.38 4.96
CA PRO A 212 33.30 -9.91 6.32
C PRO A 212 33.82 -11.36 6.33
N LEU A 213 34.53 -11.76 7.40
CA LEU A 213 35.14 -13.08 7.52
C LEU A 213 34.20 -14.23 7.19
N LEU A 214 32.98 -14.23 7.74
CA LEU A 214 31.98 -15.28 7.46
C LEU A 214 31.58 -15.35 5.98
N SER A 215 31.57 -14.20 5.31
CA SER A 215 31.30 -14.14 3.87
C SER A 215 32.48 -14.64 3.04
N ILE A 216 33.73 -14.39 3.49
CA ILE A 216 34.94 -14.95 2.86
C ILE A 216 34.91 -16.47 2.92
N LEU A 217 34.60 -17.03 4.11
CA LEU A 217 34.48 -18.48 4.28
C LEU A 217 33.44 -19.08 3.34
N ALA A 218 32.27 -18.47 3.23
CA ALA A 218 31.22 -18.91 2.30
C ALA A 218 31.67 -18.82 0.83
N ALA A 219 32.36 -17.75 0.45
CA ALA A 219 32.82 -17.54 -0.92
C ALA A 219 33.89 -18.55 -1.35
N VAL A 220 34.81 -18.90 -0.43
CA VAL A 220 35.83 -19.96 -0.65
C VAL A 220 35.15 -21.33 -0.74
N GLN A 221 34.21 -21.67 0.14
CA GLN A 221 33.51 -22.96 0.11
C GLN A 221 32.69 -23.16 -1.16
N THR A 222 32.12 -22.11 -1.70
CA THR A 222 31.35 -22.16 -2.95
C THR A 222 32.23 -22.09 -4.21
N GLY A 223 33.54 -21.89 -4.07
CA GLY A 223 34.46 -21.75 -5.20
C GLY A 223 34.31 -20.41 -5.96
N GLN A 224 33.67 -19.41 -5.34
CA GLN A 224 33.53 -18.07 -5.92
C GLN A 224 34.86 -17.30 -5.92
N ILE A 225 35.69 -17.57 -4.91
CA ILE A 225 37.05 -17.03 -4.80
C ILE A 225 38.03 -18.18 -4.60
N ASP A 226 39.28 -17.99 -5.08
CA ASP A 226 40.31 -18.98 -4.99
C ASP A 226 40.88 -19.07 -3.58
N MET A 227 41.07 -17.92 -2.91
CA MET A 227 41.69 -17.87 -1.61
C MET A 227 41.16 -16.74 -0.70
N GLY A 228 41.17 -16.99 0.61
CA GLY A 228 40.93 -16.02 1.66
C GLY A 228 42.16 -15.81 2.52
N ILE A 229 42.48 -14.53 2.77
CA ILE A 229 43.58 -14.12 3.63
C ILE A 229 43.08 -13.06 4.63
N SER A 230 43.01 -13.43 5.91
CA SER A 230 42.52 -12.53 6.97
C SER A 230 42.98 -12.99 8.35
N GLY A 231 44.19 -13.52 8.44
CA GLY A 231 44.82 -13.98 9.69
C GLY A 231 44.01 -15.05 10.43
N PHE A 232 43.43 -15.99 9.73
CA PHE A 232 42.49 -16.99 10.31
C PHE A 232 43.21 -18.22 10.82
N ALA A 233 42.80 -18.74 11.97
CA ALA A 233 43.31 -19.99 12.53
C ALA A 233 42.47 -21.20 12.08
N LYS A 234 43.10 -22.33 11.81
CA LYS A 234 42.48 -23.56 11.38
C LYS A 234 41.54 -24.11 12.47
N GLN A 235 40.30 -24.40 12.11
CA GLN A 235 39.38 -25.15 12.98
C GLN A 235 39.21 -26.59 12.48
N PRO A 236 39.07 -27.57 13.36
CA PRO A 236 39.03 -28.99 12.97
C PRO A 236 37.93 -29.34 11.96
N ASP A 237 36.76 -28.70 12.09
CA ASP A 237 35.56 -28.99 11.30
C ASP A 237 35.59 -28.38 9.88
N MET A 238 36.60 -27.55 9.57
CA MET A 238 36.70 -26.85 8.28
C MET A 238 37.47 -27.61 7.21
N SER A 239 38.32 -28.59 7.59
CA SER A 239 39.20 -29.29 6.68
C SER A 239 38.49 -30.12 5.59
N GLN A 240 37.18 -30.40 5.78
CA GLN A 240 36.36 -31.09 4.76
C GLN A 240 35.73 -30.15 3.73
N LYS A 241 35.77 -28.83 3.99
CA LYS A 241 35.05 -27.83 3.19
C LYS A 241 35.95 -26.87 2.44
N MET A 242 37.21 -26.82 2.81
CA MET A 242 38.22 -25.95 2.20
C MET A 242 39.63 -26.49 2.44
N LEU A 243 40.59 -26.03 1.66
CA LEU A 243 42.03 -26.37 1.81
C LEU A 243 42.74 -25.28 2.60
N PHE A 244 43.83 -25.61 3.28
CA PHE A 244 44.62 -24.69 4.04
C PHE A 244 46.07 -24.72 3.58
N SER A 245 46.75 -23.56 3.62
CA SER A 245 48.18 -23.47 3.41
C SER A 245 48.97 -24.03 4.60
N ASP A 246 50.29 -24.15 4.46
CA ASP A 246 51.19 -24.12 5.57
C ASP A 246 51.12 -22.74 6.28
N PRO A 247 51.44 -22.66 7.59
CA PRO A 247 51.42 -21.40 8.29
C PRO A 247 52.42 -20.39 7.72
N TYR A 248 51.91 -19.20 7.36
CA TYR A 248 52.81 -18.10 6.96
C TYR A 248 53.24 -17.25 8.16
N ASN A 249 52.54 -17.37 9.30
CA ASN A 249 52.87 -16.67 10.54
C ASN A 249 52.37 -17.44 11.74
N GLN A 250 52.98 -17.20 12.89
CA GLN A 250 52.48 -17.64 14.20
C GLN A 250 52.24 -16.40 15.07
N ALA A 251 51.11 -16.40 15.76
CA ALA A 251 50.75 -15.33 16.67
C ALA A 251 50.30 -15.84 18.03
N SER A 252 50.81 -15.27 19.10
CA SER A 252 50.23 -15.47 20.41
C SER A 252 49.03 -14.54 20.64
N HIS A 253 48.01 -15.04 21.34
CA HIS A 253 46.92 -14.20 21.81
C HIS A 253 47.26 -13.66 23.22
N ALA A 254 47.19 -12.33 23.34
CA ALA A 254 47.41 -11.57 24.54
C ALA A 254 46.12 -11.00 25.11
N LEU A 255 46.08 -10.72 26.40
CA LEU A 255 45.10 -9.85 27.05
C LEU A 255 45.70 -8.45 27.21
N VAL A 256 44.91 -7.47 26.87
CA VAL A 256 45.27 -6.06 26.99
C VAL A 256 44.14 -5.30 27.69
N GLY A 257 44.51 -4.30 28.48
CA GLY A 257 43.65 -3.34 29.12
C GLY A 257 43.80 -1.94 28.57
N TYR A 258 42.99 -1.02 29.02
CA TYR A 258 43.08 0.40 28.72
C TYR A 258 43.14 1.24 29.99
N ASN A 259 44.04 2.22 30.03
CA ASN A 259 44.14 3.17 31.12
C ASN A 259 44.25 4.60 30.56
N GLU A 260 43.34 5.47 31.01
CA GLU A 260 43.23 6.85 30.51
C GLU A 260 44.44 7.72 30.94
N GLU A 261 44.96 7.51 32.17
CA GLU A 261 46.14 8.24 32.66
C GLU A 261 47.38 7.91 31.82
N LEU A 262 47.54 6.62 31.51
CA LEU A 262 48.61 6.16 30.58
C LEU A 262 48.45 6.75 29.17
N ALA A 263 47.20 6.86 28.70
CA ALA A 263 46.94 7.49 27.43
C ALA A 263 47.37 8.96 27.37
N VAL A 264 47.03 9.72 28.39
CA VAL A 264 47.43 11.11 28.53
C VAL A 264 48.97 11.24 28.63
N GLN A 265 49.60 10.36 29.39
CA GLN A 265 51.06 10.36 29.51
C GLN A 265 51.74 10.09 28.16
N GLN A 266 51.34 9.04 27.46
CA GLN A 266 51.87 8.67 26.15
C GLN A 266 51.69 9.79 25.11
N MET A 267 50.54 10.46 25.12
CA MET A 267 50.26 11.60 24.25
C MET A 267 51.17 12.80 24.58
N LYS A 268 51.46 13.05 25.86
CA LYS A 268 52.41 14.11 26.27
C LYS A 268 53.82 13.81 25.83
N GLU A 269 54.29 12.57 26.04
CA GLU A 269 55.63 12.11 25.62
C GLU A 269 55.82 12.19 24.11
N ALA A 270 54.79 11.89 23.34
CA ALA A 270 54.78 12.00 21.88
C ALA A 270 54.61 13.45 21.35
N GLY A 271 54.39 14.42 22.23
CA GLY A 271 54.13 15.81 21.84
C GLY A 271 52.78 16.04 21.15
N LEU A 272 51.88 15.11 21.28
CA LEU A 272 50.57 15.10 20.64
C LEU A 272 49.42 15.50 21.60
N TYR A 273 49.73 15.76 22.87
CA TYR A 273 48.72 16.15 23.86
C TYR A 273 48.30 17.60 23.62
N GLN A 274 46.99 17.79 23.36
CA GLN A 274 46.35 19.11 23.33
C GLN A 274 45.26 19.09 24.42
N GLU A 275 45.14 20.22 25.16
CA GLU A 275 43.97 20.39 26.05
C GLU A 275 42.68 20.38 25.20
N SER A 276 41.88 19.36 25.38
CA SER A 276 40.69 19.15 24.57
C SER A 276 39.56 20.05 25.04
N ASN A 277 38.94 20.74 24.10
CA ASN A 277 37.63 21.38 24.23
C ASN A 277 36.64 20.62 23.34
N PHE A 278 35.35 20.57 23.68
CA PHE A 278 34.32 19.90 22.85
C PHE A 278 34.41 20.26 21.36
N LEU A 279 34.73 21.47 21.01
CA LEU A 279 34.89 21.93 19.62
C LEU A 279 36.14 21.39 18.94
N THR A 280 37.25 21.30 19.66
CA THR A 280 38.52 20.69 19.14
C THR A 280 38.32 19.19 18.96
N ASP A 281 37.73 18.50 19.90
CA ASP A 281 37.44 17.07 19.79
C ASP A 281 36.50 16.75 18.62
N LEU A 282 35.47 17.58 18.42
CA LEU A 282 34.54 17.44 17.28
C LEU A 282 35.28 17.70 15.95
N TYR A 283 36.15 18.71 15.89
CA TYR A 283 36.94 18.99 14.71
C TYR A 283 37.91 17.85 14.40
N ASP A 284 38.62 17.33 15.39
CA ASP A 284 39.57 16.24 15.23
C ASP A 284 38.88 14.94 14.81
N THR A 285 37.73 14.66 15.38
CA THR A 285 36.89 13.53 14.98
C THR A 285 36.37 13.69 13.54
N PHE A 286 35.95 14.90 13.18
CA PHE A 286 35.55 15.21 11.81
C PHE A 286 36.73 15.05 10.83
N HIS A 287 37.91 15.61 11.19
CA HIS A 287 39.12 15.54 10.36
C HIS A 287 39.56 14.08 10.17
N ARG A 288 39.59 13.29 11.24
CA ARG A 288 39.92 11.84 11.19
C ARG A 288 38.93 11.05 10.33
N THR A 289 37.64 11.35 10.45
CA THR A 289 36.61 10.60 9.73
C THR A 289 36.56 10.96 8.25
N PHE A 290 36.66 12.23 7.89
CA PHE A 290 36.39 12.70 6.53
C PHE A 290 37.66 13.10 5.74
N ILE A 291 38.65 13.69 6.38
CA ILE A 291 39.77 14.35 5.70
C ILE A 291 41.03 13.51 5.65
N ALA A 292 41.39 12.92 6.80
CA ALA A 292 42.62 12.11 6.92
C ALA A 292 42.63 10.99 5.86
N GLU A 293 43.79 10.68 5.33
CA GLU A 293 43.99 9.61 4.31
C GLU A 293 43.06 9.74 3.09
N ASN A 294 42.60 10.95 2.77
CA ASN A 294 41.62 11.19 1.66
C ASN A 294 40.31 10.40 1.80
N ARG A 295 39.85 10.09 3.03
CA ARG A 295 38.65 9.27 3.28
C ARG A 295 37.42 9.81 2.64
N TRP A 296 37.29 11.13 2.44
CA TRP A 296 36.19 11.74 1.69
C TRP A 296 36.01 11.15 0.27
N LYS A 297 37.09 10.70 -0.40
CA LYS A 297 37.01 10.04 -1.71
C LYS A 297 36.35 8.67 -1.59
N MET A 298 36.71 7.90 -0.54
CA MET A 298 36.07 6.61 -0.27
C MET A 298 34.59 6.79 0.04
N ILE A 299 34.25 7.80 0.85
CA ILE A 299 32.87 8.14 1.17
C ILE A 299 32.09 8.53 -0.09
N ALA A 300 32.68 9.36 -0.96
CA ALA A 300 32.07 9.75 -2.23
C ALA A 300 31.85 8.55 -3.17
N GLN A 301 32.80 7.62 -3.22
CA GLN A 301 32.67 6.38 -4.00
C GLN A 301 31.57 5.48 -3.45
N GLY A 302 31.54 5.22 -2.13
CA GLY A 302 30.50 4.44 -1.48
C GLY A 302 29.11 5.08 -1.64
N LEU A 303 29.03 6.40 -1.48
CA LEU A 303 27.83 7.20 -1.74
C LEU A 303 27.34 7.02 -3.19
N TRP A 304 28.25 7.12 -4.16
CA TRP A 304 27.92 6.92 -5.57
C TRP A 304 27.38 5.52 -5.86
N VAL A 305 28.01 4.48 -5.26
CA VAL A 305 27.54 3.08 -5.39
C VAL A 305 26.12 2.94 -4.80
N THR A 306 25.87 3.49 -3.60
CA THR A 306 24.55 3.49 -2.97
C THR A 306 23.50 4.19 -3.84
N ILE A 307 23.82 5.38 -4.37
CA ILE A 307 22.91 6.13 -5.27
C ILE A 307 22.66 5.36 -6.56
N LYS A 308 23.71 4.79 -7.18
CA LYS A 308 23.61 4.00 -8.41
C LYS A 308 22.67 2.80 -8.22
N ILE A 309 22.88 2.03 -7.16
CA ILE A 309 22.06 0.85 -6.86
C ILE A 309 20.61 1.28 -6.58
N SER A 310 20.41 2.29 -5.72
CA SER A 310 19.08 2.81 -5.40
C SER A 310 18.33 3.31 -6.63
N PHE A 311 19.00 4.02 -7.52
CA PHE A 311 18.41 4.57 -8.73
C PHE A 311 17.93 3.48 -9.69
N TYR A 312 18.79 2.50 -10.00
CA TYR A 312 18.41 1.41 -10.89
C TYR A 312 17.39 0.46 -10.24
N ALA A 313 17.52 0.16 -8.95
CA ALA A 313 16.56 -0.65 -8.23
C ALA A 313 15.18 0.03 -8.17
N LEU A 314 15.13 1.35 -8.00
CA LEU A 314 13.89 2.15 -8.04
C LEU A 314 13.18 2.01 -9.40
N ILE A 315 13.91 2.21 -10.49
CA ILE A 315 13.32 2.15 -11.84
C ILE A 315 12.85 0.72 -12.15
N LEU A 316 13.75 -0.25 -12.03
CA LEU A 316 13.44 -1.65 -12.35
C LEU A 316 12.36 -2.21 -11.41
N GLY A 317 12.46 -1.94 -10.12
CA GLY A 317 11.48 -2.36 -9.13
C GLY A 317 10.09 -1.77 -9.37
N THR A 318 10.03 -0.51 -9.81
CA THR A 318 8.75 0.13 -10.18
C THR A 318 8.15 -0.47 -11.44
N LEU A 319 8.96 -0.70 -12.48
CA LEU A 319 8.50 -1.32 -13.73
C LEU A 319 8.04 -2.76 -13.51
N LEU A 320 8.85 -3.56 -12.80
CA LEU A 320 8.47 -4.92 -12.42
C LEU A 320 7.25 -4.93 -11.49
N GLY A 321 7.14 -4.00 -10.56
CA GLY A 321 5.97 -3.84 -9.68
C GLY A 321 4.70 -3.52 -10.47
N ALA A 322 4.78 -2.67 -11.48
CA ALA A 322 3.65 -2.43 -12.39
C ALA A 322 3.25 -3.70 -13.16
N LEU A 323 4.23 -4.49 -13.61
CA LEU A 323 3.98 -5.79 -14.26
C LEU A 323 3.31 -6.78 -13.28
N ILE A 324 3.84 -6.90 -12.05
CA ILE A 324 3.25 -7.76 -11.00
C ILE A 324 1.82 -7.30 -10.67
N CYS A 325 1.56 -6.01 -10.56
CA CYS A 325 0.22 -5.47 -10.40
C CYS A 325 -0.70 -5.91 -11.54
N ALA A 326 -0.27 -5.79 -12.79
CA ALA A 326 -1.05 -6.22 -13.95
C ALA A 326 -1.32 -7.73 -13.95
N MET A 327 -0.32 -8.55 -13.58
CA MET A 327 -0.47 -10.01 -13.43
C MET A 327 -1.46 -10.36 -12.31
N ARG A 328 -1.37 -9.70 -11.15
CA ARG A 328 -2.28 -9.89 -10.00
C ARG A 328 -3.74 -9.52 -10.33
N MET A 329 -3.95 -8.54 -11.21
CA MET A 329 -5.27 -8.12 -11.68
C MET A 329 -5.78 -8.90 -12.89
N SER A 330 -5.00 -9.86 -13.40
CA SER A 330 -5.37 -10.68 -14.55
C SER A 330 -6.56 -11.60 -14.26
N ARG A 331 -7.47 -11.74 -15.21
CA ARG A 331 -8.57 -12.72 -15.16
C ARG A 331 -8.10 -14.18 -15.26
N ARG A 332 -6.88 -14.43 -15.74
CA ARG A 332 -6.31 -15.77 -15.87
C ARG A 332 -5.79 -16.22 -14.50
N ARG A 333 -6.44 -17.21 -13.89
CA ARG A 333 -6.12 -17.72 -12.54
C ARG A 333 -4.65 -18.14 -12.38
N ILE A 334 -4.06 -18.76 -13.41
CA ILE A 334 -2.65 -19.20 -13.39
C ILE A 334 -1.71 -17.98 -13.26
N VAL A 335 -1.91 -16.95 -14.08
CA VAL A 335 -1.07 -15.74 -14.06
C VAL A 335 -1.19 -14.99 -12.72
N SER A 336 -2.42 -14.83 -12.25
CA SER A 336 -2.67 -14.17 -10.94
C SER A 336 -2.14 -15.00 -9.78
N GLY A 337 -2.24 -16.35 -9.85
CA GLY A 337 -1.71 -17.29 -8.85
C GLY A 337 -0.19 -17.22 -8.75
N PHE A 338 0.52 -17.27 -9.89
CA PHE A 338 1.98 -17.12 -9.93
C PHE A 338 2.44 -15.81 -9.30
N ALA A 339 1.83 -14.68 -9.70
CA ALA A 339 2.17 -13.38 -9.13
C ALA A 339 1.86 -13.31 -7.63
N LYS A 340 0.81 -14.00 -7.15
CA LYS A 340 0.49 -14.09 -5.72
C LYS A 340 1.59 -14.81 -4.95
N VAL A 341 2.01 -15.98 -5.41
CA VAL A 341 3.08 -16.76 -4.76
C VAL A 341 4.40 -15.97 -4.75
N TYR A 342 4.75 -15.32 -5.86
CA TYR A 342 5.93 -14.44 -5.91
C TYR A 342 5.90 -13.35 -4.84
N VAL A 343 4.79 -12.62 -4.73
CA VAL A 343 4.63 -11.55 -3.75
C VAL A 343 4.73 -12.10 -2.32
N GLU A 344 4.11 -13.24 -2.04
CA GLU A 344 4.15 -13.87 -0.72
C GLU A 344 5.59 -14.27 -0.34
N ILE A 345 6.32 -14.91 -1.24
CA ILE A 345 7.72 -15.31 -1.00
C ILE A 345 8.59 -14.06 -0.72
N MET A 346 8.52 -13.04 -1.59
CA MET A 346 9.35 -11.84 -1.45
C MET A 346 9.05 -11.00 -0.20
N ARG A 347 7.86 -11.14 0.37
CA ARG A 347 7.48 -10.42 1.60
C ARG A 347 7.83 -11.17 2.88
N VAL A 348 7.94 -12.48 2.83
CA VAL A 348 8.24 -13.33 3.98
C VAL A 348 9.75 -13.56 4.15
N VAL A 349 10.47 -13.70 3.05
CA VAL A 349 11.92 -13.97 3.10
C VAL A 349 12.68 -12.67 3.44
N PRO A 350 13.52 -12.66 4.50
CA PRO A 350 14.35 -11.51 4.80
C PRO A 350 15.26 -11.15 3.62
N ILE A 351 15.34 -9.86 3.30
CA ILE A 351 16.07 -9.38 2.12
C ILE A 351 17.56 -9.78 2.15
N LEU A 352 18.19 -9.80 3.34
CA LEU A 352 19.58 -10.25 3.49
C LEU A 352 19.76 -11.70 3.04
N VAL A 353 18.86 -12.59 3.50
CA VAL A 353 18.91 -14.01 3.13
C VAL A 353 18.70 -14.18 1.62
N PHE A 354 17.72 -13.46 1.05
CA PHE A 354 17.45 -13.47 -0.37
C PHE A 354 18.66 -12.96 -1.19
N LEU A 355 19.28 -11.86 -0.75
CA LEU A 355 20.47 -11.28 -1.37
C LEU A 355 21.65 -12.28 -1.37
N MET A 356 21.88 -12.95 -0.24
CA MET A 356 22.94 -13.96 -0.12
C MET A 356 22.69 -15.17 -1.02
N ILE A 357 21.43 -15.68 -1.07
CA ILE A 357 21.08 -16.79 -1.97
C ILE A 357 21.31 -16.37 -3.43
N MET A 358 20.82 -15.19 -3.81
CA MET A 358 21.00 -14.68 -5.18
C MET A 358 22.48 -14.50 -5.53
N TYR A 359 23.29 -14.00 -4.62
CA TYR A 359 24.71 -13.79 -4.85
C TYR A 359 25.46 -15.14 -4.90
N TYR A 360 25.45 -15.92 -3.83
CA TYR A 360 26.29 -17.10 -3.70
C TYR A 360 25.80 -18.32 -4.51
N ALA A 361 24.49 -18.55 -4.57
CA ALA A 361 23.94 -19.74 -5.20
C ALA A 361 23.58 -19.55 -6.69
N VAL A 362 23.20 -18.32 -7.10
CA VAL A 362 22.66 -18.08 -8.45
C VAL A 362 23.63 -17.29 -9.33
N CYS A 363 24.09 -16.15 -8.87
CA CYS A 363 24.78 -15.16 -9.72
C CYS A 363 26.30 -15.31 -9.72
N ALA A 364 26.89 -15.67 -8.58
CA ALA A 364 28.35 -15.84 -8.48
C ALA A 364 28.89 -16.94 -9.42
N PRO A 365 28.25 -18.11 -9.55
CA PRO A 365 28.67 -19.11 -10.55
C PRO A 365 28.59 -18.62 -12.00
N MET A 366 27.83 -17.55 -12.25
CA MET A 366 27.69 -16.92 -13.58
C MET A 366 28.65 -15.73 -13.80
N GLY A 367 29.53 -15.43 -12.85
CA GLY A 367 30.46 -14.30 -12.92
C GLY A 367 29.80 -12.92 -12.84
N ILE A 368 28.60 -12.81 -12.26
CA ILE A 368 27.87 -11.55 -12.14
C ILE A 368 28.38 -10.80 -10.90
N ASN A 369 28.79 -9.54 -11.07
CA ASN A 369 29.34 -8.72 -9.98
C ASN A 369 28.30 -8.34 -8.93
N GLY A 370 28.73 -8.11 -7.68
CA GLY A 370 27.86 -7.84 -6.53
C GLY A 370 26.95 -6.63 -6.71
N VAL A 371 27.36 -5.57 -7.41
CA VAL A 371 26.54 -4.37 -7.70
C VAL A 371 25.33 -4.74 -8.54
N THR A 372 25.52 -5.54 -9.59
CA THR A 372 24.43 -6.01 -10.46
C THR A 372 23.47 -6.92 -9.71
N VAL A 373 24.00 -7.84 -8.89
CA VAL A 373 23.18 -8.72 -8.05
C VAL A 373 22.35 -7.89 -7.07
N SER A 374 22.94 -6.87 -6.45
CA SER A 374 22.23 -5.95 -5.54
C SER A 374 21.07 -5.24 -6.24
N ILE A 375 21.29 -4.73 -7.46
CA ILE A 375 20.25 -4.08 -8.26
C ILE A 375 19.11 -5.07 -8.55
N ILE A 376 19.42 -6.29 -8.98
CA ILE A 376 18.41 -7.32 -9.28
C ILE A 376 17.62 -7.69 -8.02
N ALA A 377 18.31 -8.02 -6.94
CA ALA A 377 17.67 -8.48 -5.71
C ALA A 377 16.76 -7.40 -5.08
N LEU A 378 17.26 -6.16 -4.97
CA LEU A 378 16.48 -5.04 -4.46
C LEU A 378 15.32 -4.67 -5.38
N SER A 379 15.50 -4.77 -6.71
CA SER A 379 14.42 -4.56 -7.68
C SER A 379 13.32 -5.61 -7.53
N MET A 380 13.67 -6.87 -7.34
CA MET A 380 12.71 -7.96 -7.12
C MET A 380 11.97 -7.78 -5.80
N SER A 381 12.68 -7.48 -4.71
CA SER A 381 12.05 -7.19 -3.42
C SER A 381 11.08 -6.01 -3.53
N MET A 382 11.53 -4.89 -4.06
CA MET A 382 10.71 -3.69 -4.24
C MET A 382 9.49 -3.95 -5.13
N ALA A 383 9.62 -4.73 -6.21
CA ALA A 383 8.53 -5.03 -7.13
C ALA A 383 7.35 -5.74 -6.46
N ALA A 384 7.61 -6.62 -5.49
CA ALA A 384 6.56 -7.31 -4.75
C ALA A 384 5.71 -6.33 -3.91
N PHE A 385 6.36 -5.40 -3.21
CA PHE A 385 5.67 -4.39 -2.41
C PHE A 385 4.97 -3.34 -3.29
N VAL A 386 5.67 -2.79 -4.28
CA VAL A 386 5.11 -1.77 -5.19
C VAL A 386 3.95 -2.31 -6.00
N GLY A 387 4.03 -3.58 -6.44
CA GLY A 387 2.93 -4.24 -7.15
C GLY A 387 1.63 -4.28 -6.35
N GLU A 388 1.70 -4.59 -5.05
CA GLU A 388 0.54 -4.58 -4.17
C GLU A 388 0.07 -3.15 -3.85
N VAL A 389 0.99 -2.18 -3.66
CA VAL A 389 0.64 -0.76 -3.49
C VAL A 389 -0.17 -0.25 -4.68
N PHE A 390 0.29 -0.52 -5.90
CA PHE A 390 -0.41 -0.13 -7.12
C PHE A 390 -1.76 -0.83 -7.25
N ARG A 391 -1.81 -2.13 -6.97
CA ARG A 391 -3.07 -2.89 -7.00
C ARG A 391 -4.10 -2.33 -6.02
N MET A 392 -3.71 -2.07 -4.78
CA MET A 392 -4.60 -1.51 -3.76
C MET A 392 -5.07 -0.10 -4.14
N ALA A 393 -4.18 0.74 -4.66
CA ALA A 393 -4.52 2.08 -5.10
C ALA A 393 -5.52 2.08 -6.28
N ILE A 394 -5.34 1.17 -7.25
CA ILE A 394 -6.26 1.03 -8.41
C ILE A 394 -7.63 0.48 -7.96
N LEU A 395 -7.65 -0.48 -7.04
CA LEU A 395 -8.90 -1.04 -6.51
C LEU A 395 -9.61 -0.10 -5.56
N GLY A 396 -8.88 0.80 -4.90
CA GLY A 396 -9.41 1.81 -4.01
C GLY A 396 -10.11 2.99 -4.72
N VAL A 397 -9.96 3.12 -6.05
CA VAL A 397 -10.72 4.11 -6.81
C VAL A 397 -12.18 3.67 -6.91
N ASP A 398 -13.10 4.55 -6.54
CA ASP A 398 -14.54 4.31 -6.55
C ASP A 398 -15.03 3.76 -7.90
N ARG A 399 -15.93 2.78 -7.86
CA ARG A 399 -16.49 2.15 -9.06
C ARG A 399 -17.23 3.13 -9.96
N GLY A 400 -17.88 4.13 -9.36
CA GLY A 400 -18.58 5.19 -10.08
C GLY A 400 -17.69 5.99 -11.02
N GLN A 401 -16.39 6.15 -10.70
CA GLN A 401 -15.41 6.79 -11.59
C GLN A 401 -15.24 6.02 -12.91
N ARG A 402 -15.22 4.69 -12.83
CA ARG A 402 -15.13 3.81 -13.99
C ARG A 402 -16.43 3.83 -14.81
N GLU A 403 -17.57 3.76 -14.12
CA GLU A 403 -18.90 3.81 -14.74
C GLU A 403 -19.11 5.15 -15.46
N ALA A 404 -18.73 6.26 -14.84
CA ALA A 404 -18.79 7.59 -15.47
C ALA A 404 -17.94 7.68 -16.74
N GLY A 405 -16.74 7.07 -16.72
CA GLY A 405 -15.89 6.97 -17.90
C GLY A 405 -16.58 6.22 -19.04
N TYR A 406 -17.13 5.05 -18.77
CA TYR A 406 -17.83 4.25 -19.77
C TYR A 406 -19.12 4.94 -20.27
N ALA A 407 -19.88 5.58 -19.38
CA ALA A 407 -21.09 6.31 -19.73
C ALA A 407 -20.84 7.52 -20.64
N LEU A 408 -19.63 8.11 -20.59
CA LEU A 408 -19.20 9.14 -21.54
C LEU A 408 -18.73 8.56 -22.88
N GLY A 409 -18.57 7.24 -23.00
CA GLY A 409 -18.08 6.57 -24.20
C GLY A 409 -16.56 6.34 -24.24
N PHE A 410 -15.84 6.45 -23.12
CA PHE A 410 -14.43 6.06 -23.04
C PHE A 410 -14.29 4.54 -23.11
N THR A 411 -13.30 4.06 -23.85
CA THR A 411 -12.90 2.66 -23.82
C THR A 411 -12.26 2.30 -22.46
N ALA A 412 -12.15 1.02 -22.13
CA ALA A 412 -11.51 0.56 -20.89
C ALA A 412 -10.07 1.09 -20.72
N LYS A 413 -9.29 1.14 -21.80
CA LYS A 413 -7.94 1.71 -21.80
C LYS A 413 -7.96 3.22 -21.54
N GLN A 414 -8.82 3.96 -22.23
CA GLN A 414 -8.95 5.40 -22.05
C GLN A 414 -9.44 5.75 -20.63
N THR A 415 -10.41 5.02 -20.10
CA THR A 415 -10.89 5.17 -18.71
C THR A 415 -9.75 4.90 -17.72
N PHE A 416 -8.97 3.84 -17.93
CA PHE A 416 -7.83 3.54 -17.06
C PHE A 416 -6.80 4.67 -17.04
N PHE A 417 -6.31 5.10 -18.21
CA PHE A 417 -5.22 6.07 -18.27
C PHE A 417 -5.65 7.52 -17.96
N ASN A 418 -6.88 7.93 -18.33
CA ASN A 418 -7.32 9.33 -18.13
C ASN A 418 -8.04 9.56 -16.80
N ILE A 419 -8.62 8.50 -16.17
CA ILE A 419 -9.49 8.65 -14.99
C ILE A 419 -8.93 7.89 -13.80
N ILE A 420 -8.66 6.57 -13.94
CA ILE A 420 -8.29 5.72 -12.81
C ILE A 420 -6.83 5.92 -12.42
N LEU A 421 -5.90 5.83 -13.36
CA LEU A 421 -4.46 5.90 -13.09
C LEU A 421 -4.03 7.21 -12.41
N PRO A 422 -4.50 8.41 -12.82
CA PRO A 422 -4.13 9.65 -12.12
C PRO A 422 -4.56 9.68 -10.65
N GLN A 423 -5.75 9.17 -10.35
CA GLN A 423 -6.26 9.09 -8.98
C GLN A 423 -5.50 8.04 -8.17
N ALA A 424 -5.32 6.84 -8.73
CA ALA A 424 -4.56 5.76 -8.10
C ALA A 424 -3.11 6.16 -7.82
N ALA A 425 -2.43 6.85 -8.74
CA ALA A 425 -1.05 7.30 -8.56
C ALA A 425 -0.92 8.31 -7.41
N ARG A 426 -1.85 9.26 -7.28
CA ARG A 426 -1.86 10.19 -6.14
C ARG A 426 -2.15 9.49 -4.82
N SER A 427 -3.09 8.55 -4.81
CA SER A 427 -3.41 7.76 -3.63
C SER A 427 -2.24 6.85 -3.22
N ALA A 428 -1.52 6.28 -4.18
CA ALA A 428 -0.35 5.43 -3.95
C ALA A 428 0.87 6.19 -3.44
N GLN A 429 1.01 7.48 -3.75
CA GLN A 429 2.24 8.27 -3.56
C GLN A 429 2.84 8.15 -2.16
N SER A 430 2.03 8.29 -1.11
CA SER A 430 2.52 8.25 0.27
C SER A 430 3.11 6.89 0.64
N VAL A 431 2.41 5.81 0.28
CA VAL A 431 2.85 4.44 0.56
C VAL A 431 4.03 4.05 -0.32
N TYR A 432 4.02 4.47 -1.59
CA TYR A 432 5.14 4.28 -2.52
C TYR A 432 6.41 4.98 -2.01
N ASN A 433 6.34 6.22 -1.54
CA ASN A 433 7.47 6.92 -0.93
C ASN A 433 8.02 6.14 0.26
N GLY A 434 7.14 5.53 1.09
CA GLY A 434 7.55 4.66 2.18
C GLY A 434 8.36 3.45 1.71
N GLN A 435 7.99 2.83 0.58
CA GLN A 435 8.73 1.71 -0.01
C GLN A 435 10.09 2.15 -0.59
N VAL A 436 10.16 3.34 -1.18
CA VAL A 436 11.43 3.91 -1.66
C VAL A 436 12.39 4.16 -0.49
N ILE A 437 11.89 4.71 0.63
CA ILE A 437 12.67 4.91 1.85
C ILE A 437 13.19 3.57 2.37
N ALA A 438 12.33 2.54 2.43
CA ALA A 438 12.71 1.21 2.86
C ALA A 438 13.81 0.61 1.98
N MET A 439 13.64 0.66 0.67
CA MET A 439 14.61 0.15 -0.31
C MET A 439 15.98 0.86 -0.20
N ILE A 440 16.00 2.19 -0.01
CA ILE A 440 17.27 2.93 0.20
C ILE A 440 17.95 2.47 1.49
N LYS A 441 17.20 2.25 2.57
CA LYS A 441 17.75 1.71 3.82
C LYS A 441 18.29 0.28 3.65
N GLU A 442 17.59 -0.54 2.86
CA GLU A 442 18.02 -1.92 2.58
C GLU A 442 19.35 -1.99 1.81
N THR A 443 19.79 -0.91 1.14
CA THR A 443 21.14 -0.90 0.54
C THR A 443 22.26 -1.05 1.56
N SER A 444 22.03 -0.73 2.84
CA SER A 444 23.04 -0.88 3.90
C SER A 444 23.50 -2.33 4.14
N ILE A 445 22.76 -3.32 3.66
CA ILE A 445 23.10 -4.74 3.83
C ILE A 445 23.96 -5.31 2.68
N ILE A 446 24.13 -4.56 1.59
CA ILE A 446 24.85 -5.08 0.41
C ILE A 446 26.36 -5.24 0.63
N GLY A 447 26.90 -4.63 1.68
CA GLY A 447 28.28 -4.85 2.12
C GLY A 447 28.61 -6.31 2.45
N TYR A 448 27.60 -7.14 2.75
CA TYR A 448 27.78 -8.58 3.00
C TYR A 448 28.12 -9.40 1.74
N ILE A 449 27.92 -8.84 0.55
CA ILE A 449 28.28 -9.46 -0.73
C ILE A 449 29.41 -8.69 -1.44
N ALA A 450 30.40 -8.21 -0.67
CA ALA A 450 31.60 -7.54 -1.16
C ALA A 450 31.37 -6.22 -1.94
N VAL A 451 30.26 -5.56 -1.75
CA VAL A 451 29.97 -4.26 -2.37
C VAL A 451 30.36 -3.14 -1.43
N MET A 452 31.25 -2.25 -1.86
CA MET A 452 31.68 -1.06 -1.11
C MET A 452 30.63 0.06 -1.23
N ASP A 453 29.51 -0.12 -0.51
CA ASP A 453 28.49 0.91 -0.35
C ASP A 453 28.86 1.94 0.74
N LEU A 454 28.00 2.92 0.96
CA LEU A 454 28.23 3.94 1.99
C LEU A 454 28.41 3.34 3.39
N THR A 455 27.58 2.34 3.76
CA THR A 455 27.65 1.69 5.08
C THR A 455 28.97 0.93 5.26
N LYS A 456 29.36 0.15 4.24
CA LYS A 456 30.62 -0.61 4.29
C LYS A 456 31.85 0.31 4.33
N VAL A 457 31.81 1.42 3.61
CA VAL A 457 32.87 2.44 3.68
C VAL A 457 32.97 3.04 5.08
N MET A 458 31.84 3.38 5.71
CA MET A 458 31.85 3.89 7.09
C MET A 458 32.33 2.85 8.10
N ASP A 459 32.03 1.59 7.87
CA ASP A 459 32.54 0.47 8.68
C ASP A 459 34.06 0.34 8.55
N VAL A 460 34.63 0.46 7.35
CA VAL A 460 36.08 0.50 7.14
C VAL A 460 36.70 1.72 7.80
N ILE A 461 36.11 2.90 7.73
CA ILE A 461 36.59 4.09 8.43
C ILE A 461 36.52 3.89 9.94
N ARG A 462 35.43 3.33 10.45
CA ARG A 462 35.28 2.98 11.89
C ARG A 462 36.41 2.07 12.37
N SER A 463 36.69 1.00 11.62
CA SER A 463 37.75 0.06 11.98
C SER A 463 39.15 0.70 11.98
N ARG A 464 39.36 1.74 11.17
CA ARG A 464 40.63 2.49 11.10
C ARG A 464 40.76 3.60 12.14
N THR A 465 39.63 4.26 12.48
CA THR A 465 39.64 5.35 13.48
C THR A 465 39.43 4.89 14.89
N PHE A 466 38.92 3.66 15.06
CA PHE A 466 38.42 3.12 16.35
C PHE A 466 37.35 4.00 17.00
N ASP A 467 36.64 4.81 16.18
CA ASP A 467 35.52 5.59 16.61
C ASP A 467 34.25 4.82 16.27
N ALA A 468 33.54 4.35 17.29
CA ALA A 468 32.39 3.46 17.09
C ALA A 468 31.14 4.19 16.57
N PHE A 469 30.97 5.48 16.86
CA PHE A 469 29.70 6.18 16.67
C PHE A 469 29.71 7.20 15.54
N PHE A 470 30.75 8.03 15.46
CA PHE A 470 30.74 9.17 14.54
C PHE A 470 30.59 8.81 13.07
N PRO A 471 31.31 7.80 12.53
CA PRO A 471 31.10 7.35 11.14
C PRO A 471 29.65 6.92 10.84
N PHE A 472 28.98 6.23 11.78
CA PHE A 472 27.59 5.81 11.60
C PHE A 472 26.60 6.96 11.74
N ILE A 473 26.84 7.93 12.63
CA ILE A 473 26.03 9.15 12.69
C ILE A 473 26.14 9.90 11.35
N ALA A 474 27.36 10.01 10.82
CA ALA A 474 27.59 10.62 9.51
C ALA A 474 26.86 9.86 8.39
N ALA A 475 26.94 8.51 8.39
CA ALA A 475 26.19 7.68 7.46
C ALA A 475 24.68 7.95 7.56
N ALA A 476 24.12 7.99 8.77
CA ALA A 476 22.70 8.24 8.99
C ALA A 476 22.25 9.60 8.43
N VAL A 477 23.07 10.65 8.62
CA VAL A 477 22.81 11.98 8.04
C VAL A 477 22.83 11.94 6.51
N ILE A 478 23.81 11.25 5.92
CA ILE A 478 23.95 11.13 4.47
C ILE A 478 22.76 10.32 3.89
N TYR A 479 22.40 9.19 4.50
CA TYR A 479 21.21 8.41 4.10
C TYR A 479 19.92 9.23 4.19
N PHE A 480 19.77 10.04 5.25
CA PHE A 480 18.63 10.96 5.38
C PHE A 480 18.58 11.94 4.20
N LEU A 481 19.70 12.58 3.87
CA LEU A 481 19.78 13.54 2.75
C LEU A 481 19.46 12.88 1.41
N ILE A 482 20.04 11.70 1.12
CA ILE A 482 19.74 10.92 -0.09
C ILE A 482 18.24 10.65 -0.19
N THR A 483 17.67 10.14 0.90
CA THR A 483 16.24 9.78 0.97
C THR A 483 15.35 10.97 0.70
N VAL A 484 15.63 12.13 1.31
CA VAL A 484 14.89 13.37 1.06
C VAL A 484 14.98 13.81 -0.40
N VAL A 485 16.14 13.69 -1.02
CA VAL A 485 16.33 14.02 -2.45
C VAL A 485 15.50 13.10 -3.34
N PHE A 486 15.53 11.77 -3.12
CA PHE A 486 14.76 10.81 -3.91
C PHE A 486 13.26 11.05 -3.76
N VAL A 487 12.75 11.23 -2.53
CA VAL A 487 11.33 11.47 -2.27
C VAL A 487 10.84 12.77 -2.90
N LYS A 488 11.64 13.86 -2.80
CA LYS A 488 11.30 15.14 -3.46
C LYS A 488 11.31 15.03 -4.97
N LEU A 489 12.28 14.30 -5.54
CA LEU A 489 12.37 14.06 -6.99
C LEU A 489 11.14 13.30 -7.49
N ILE A 490 10.71 12.25 -6.79
CA ILE A 490 9.49 11.50 -7.13
C ILE A 490 8.26 12.40 -7.07
N GLY A 491 8.11 13.20 -6.02
CA GLY A 491 7.02 14.16 -5.89
C GLY A 491 7.00 15.15 -7.06
N TRP A 492 8.14 15.71 -7.40
CA TRP A 492 8.29 16.63 -8.54
C TRP A 492 7.93 15.97 -9.88
N LEU A 493 8.38 14.72 -10.13
CA LEU A 493 8.03 13.97 -11.34
C LEU A 493 6.53 13.69 -11.43
N LEU A 494 5.89 13.35 -10.31
CA LEU A 494 4.45 13.14 -10.25
C LEU A 494 3.68 14.44 -10.53
N ASP A 495 4.12 15.56 -9.98
CA ASP A 495 3.49 16.87 -10.22
C ASP A 495 3.68 17.39 -11.65
N LEU A 496 4.73 16.92 -12.36
CA LEU A 496 4.93 17.20 -13.79
C LEU A 496 3.99 16.38 -14.69
N THR A 497 3.71 15.13 -14.29
CA THR A 497 2.99 14.17 -15.13
C THR A 497 1.49 14.12 -14.84
N LEU A 498 1.08 14.45 -13.61
CA LEU A 498 -0.30 14.41 -13.18
C LEU A 498 -0.90 15.82 -13.05
N PRO A 499 -2.20 16.00 -13.33
CA PRO A 499 -2.89 17.27 -13.11
C PRO A 499 -2.68 17.73 -11.66
N LYS A 500 -2.30 18.98 -11.46
CA LYS A 500 -2.08 19.53 -10.11
C LYS A 500 -3.36 19.42 -9.30
N LYS A 501 -3.25 19.00 -8.05
CA LYS A 501 -4.32 19.14 -7.06
C LYS A 501 -4.67 20.62 -7.00
N GLY A 502 -5.92 20.98 -7.30
CA GLY A 502 -6.34 22.38 -7.31
C GLY A 502 -5.83 23.07 -6.04
N SER A 503 -5.09 24.15 -6.21
CA SER A 503 -4.66 24.95 -5.08
C SER A 503 -5.92 25.53 -4.42
N ASP A 504 -5.97 25.56 -3.09
CA ASP A 504 -7.07 26.16 -2.32
C ASP A 504 -7.21 27.68 -2.54
N VAL A 505 -6.36 28.23 -3.39
CA VAL A 505 -6.41 29.64 -3.82
C VAL A 505 -7.17 29.69 -5.15
N ALA A 506 -8.44 30.06 -5.10
CA ALA A 506 -9.22 30.37 -6.29
C ALA A 506 -8.51 31.45 -7.11
N PRO A 507 -8.09 31.18 -8.35
CA PRO A 507 -7.65 32.26 -9.21
C PRO A 507 -8.85 33.19 -9.44
N GLN A 508 -8.71 34.46 -9.13
CA GLN A 508 -9.70 35.48 -9.51
C GLN A 508 -9.66 35.59 -11.03
N LEU A 509 -10.41 34.75 -11.72
CA LEU A 509 -10.73 34.95 -13.12
C LEU A 509 -11.67 36.16 -13.19
N HIS A 510 -11.23 37.22 -13.85
CA HIS A 510 -12.07 38.36 -14.23
C HIS A 510 -13.18 37.81 -15.14
N ILE A 511 -14.33 37.55 -14.55
CA ILE A 511 -15.54 37.18 -15.27
C ILE A 511 -16.09 38.47 -15.89
N GLN A 512 -15.76 38.69 -17.15
CA GLN A 512 -16.57 39.64 -17.96
C GLN A 512 -17.97 39.06 -18.01
N SER A 513 -18.94 39.89 -17.67
CA SER A 513 -20.36 39.55 -17.63
C SER A 513 -20.81 38.98 -18.98
N VAL A 514 -20.93 37.64 -19.00
CA VAL A 514 -21.48 36.96 -20.16
C VAL A 514 -22.99 37.18 -20.18
N LYS A 515 -23.45 37.96 -21.16
CA LYS A 515 -24.87 38.07 -21.46
C LYS A 515 -25.49 36.69 -21.56
N LYS A 516 -26.69 36.49 -21.00
CA LYS A 516 -27.53 35.29 -21.15
C LYS A 516 -27.61 34.92 -22.62
N THR A 517 -26.71 34.15 -23.09
CA THR A 517 -26.68 33.66 -24.49
C THR A 517 -27.28 32.26 -24.53
N ASN A 518 -28.05 32.02 -25.55
CA ASN A 518 -28.80 30.83 -25.95
C ASN A 518 -27.93 29.54 -26.06
N ALA A 519 -27.12 29.25 -25.05
CA ALA A 519 -26.19 28.13 -25.02
C ALA A 519 -26.84 26.73 -25.04
N LEU A 520 -28.14 26.72 -24.86
CA LEU A 520 -28.95 25.49 -24.88
C LEU A 520 -29.78 25.33 -26.17
N ARG A 521 -29.50 26.12 -27.22
CA ARG A 521 -30.13 25.94 -28.51
C ARG A 521 -29.54 24.72 -29.24
N GLY A 522 -30.22 23.62 -29.09
CA GLY A 522 -30.13 22.46 -29.98
C GLY A 522 -31.54 21.91 -30.13
N ALA A 523 -32.12 22.11 -31.27
CA ALA A 523 -33.43 21.71 -31.78
C ALA A 523 -34.58 22.69 -31.57
N GLY A 524 -35.01 23.26 -32.70
CA GLY A 524 -36.15 24.14 -32.79
C GLY A 524 -37.47 23.46 -32.49
N SER A 525 -38.38 24.25 -31.96
CA SER A 525 -39.82 23.94 -31.82
C SER A 525 -40.43 23.60 -33.18
N SER A 526 -40.60 22.32 -33.45
CA SER A 526 -41.51 21.81 -34.46
C SER A 526 -42.35 20.69 -33.82
N ALA A 527 -43.57 20.49 -34.25
CA ALA A 527 -44.51 19.48 -33.78
C ALA A 527 -43.85 18.12 -33.56
N PRO A 528 -44.33 17.30 -32.62
CA PRO A 528 -43.63 16.06 -32.23
C PRO A 528 -43.48 15.18 -33.48
N ASP A 529 -42.26 15.15 -34.02
CA ASP A 529 -41.89 14.19 -35.05
C ASP A 529 -41.92 12.81 -34.38
N ARG A 530 -42.86 11.98 -34.82
CA ARG A 530 -43.06 10.61 -34.27
C ARG A 530 -41.95 9.66 -34.69
N LYS A 531 -40.74 10.15 -34.95
CA LYS A 531 -39.59 9.35 -35.30
C LYS A 531 -39.10 8.57 -34.11
N VAL A 532 -39.02 7.23 -34.24
CA VAL A 532 -38.41 6.36 -33.22
C VAL A 532 -36.90 6.64 -33.17
N VAL A 533 -36.41 7.05 -32.01
CA VAL A 533 -34.99 7.31 -31.75
C VAL A 533 -34.31 6.07 -31.13
N LEU A 534 -35.03 5.34 -30.29
CA LEU A 534 -34.49 4.14 -29.61
C LEU A 534 -35.55 3.03 -29.66
N SER A 535 -35.20 1.86 -30.19
CA SER A 535 -36.04 0.66 -30.23
C SER A 535 -35.45 -0.43 -29.37
N ILE A 536 -36.24 -0.92 -28.43
CA ILE A 536 -35.86 -1.95 -27.47
C ILE A 536 -36.76 -3.16 -27.73
N LYS A 537 -36.17 -4.34 -27.99
CA LYS A 537 -36.92 -5.56 -28.28
C LYS A 537 -36.43 -6.72 -27.42
N ASN A 538 -37.36 -7.35 -26.72
CA ASN A 538 -37.15 -8.57 -25.91
C ASN A 538 -35.97 -8.45 -24.93
N LEU A 539 -35.80 -7.29 -24.31
CA LEU A 539 -34.66 -7.01 -23.42
C LEU A 539 -34.80 -7.85 -22.14
N ARG A 540 -33.80 -8.70 -21.90
CA ARG A 540 -33.70 -9.59 -20.75
C ARG A 540 -32.37 -9.44 -20.06
N LYS A 541 -32.34 -9.43 -18.71
CA LYS A 541 -31.11 -9.41 -17.91
C LYS A 541 -31.18 -10.38 -16.74
N VAL A 542 -30.22 -11.30 -16.71
CA VAL A 542 -30.01 -12.27 -15.62
C VAL A 542 -28.64 -12.05 -15.03
N PHE A 543 -28.54 -11.92 -13.72
CA PHE A 543 -27.26 -11.85 -12.99
C PHE A 543 -26.90 -13.22 -12.45
N ASP A 544 -25.60 -13.57 -12.56
CA ASP A 544 -25.00 -14.83 -12.07
C ASP A 544 -25.77 -16.12 -12.45
N GLY A 545 -26.50 -16.06 -13.58
CA GLY A 545 -27.28 -17.18 -14.10
C GLY A 545 -28.51 -17.58 -13.25
N ARG A 546 -28.87 -16.82 -12.21
CA ARG A 546 -29.94 -17.16 -11.24
C ARG A 546 -30.95 -16.07 -11.00
N LEU A 547 -30.50 -14.81 -10.92
CA LEU A 547 -31.37 -13.68 -10.61
C LEU A 547 -31.84 -12.98 -11.89
N GLU A 548 -33.06 -13.21 -12.33
CA GLU A 548 -33.66 -12.52 -13.48
C GLU A 548 -34.25 -11.19 -13.03
N VAL A 549 -33.59 -10.08 -13.47
CA VAL A 549 -33.97 -8.71 -13.07
C VAL A 549 -34.83 -8.02 -14.13
N LEU A 550 -34.58 -8.25 -15.42
CA LEU A 550 -35.41 -7.74 -16.52
C LEU A 550 -35.95 -8.91 -17.33
N LYS A 551 -37.26 -8.88 -17.63
CA LYS A 551 -38.00 -9.96 -18.27
C LYS A 551 -38.67 -9.45 -19.54
N ASN A 552 -38.01 -9.66 -20.71
CA ASN A 552 -38.62 -9.44 -22.03
C ASN A 552 -39.26 -8.06 -22.22
N ILE A 553 -38.51 -6.98 -21.95
CA ILE A 553 -39.00 -5.60 -22.14
C ILE A 553 -38.92 -5.24 -23.63
N THR A 554 -40.05 -4.78 -24.18
CA THR A 554 -40.16 -4.29 -25.56
C THR A 554 -40.89 -2.95 -25.54
N THR A 555 -40.24 -1.88 -26.05
CA THR A 555 -40.77 -0.53 -26.14
C THR A 555 -39.99 0.32 -27.13
N ASP A 556 -40.59 1.32 -27.71
CA ASP A 556 -40.00 2.30 -28.61
C ASP A 556 -40.04 3.70 -27.97
N ILE A 557 -38.94 4.44 -28.05
CA ILE A 557 -38.81 5.82 -27.56
C ILE A 557 -38.74 6.74 -28.76
N HIS A 558 -39.58 7.76 -28.77
CA HIS A 558 -39.66 8.73 -29.84
C HIS A 558 -38.90 10.02 -29.52
N ARG A 559 -38.50 10.76 -30.54
CA ARG A 559 -37.86 12.05 -30.35
C ARG A 559 -38.76 13.00 -29.56
N GLY A 560 -38.24 13.63 -28.50
CA GLY A 560 -38.97 14.53 -27.61
C GLY A 560 -39.79 13.82 -26.53
N ASP A 561 -39.70 12.48 -26.44
CA ASP A 561 -40.31 11.76 -25.31
C ASP A 561 -39.60 12.12 -24.02
N VAL A 562 -40.39 12.45 -23.01
CA VAL A 562 -39.95 12.57 -21.60
C VAL A 562 -40.64 11.45 -20.82
N VAL A 563 -39.93 10.35 -20.67
CA VAL A 563 -40.45 9.13 -20.04
C VAL A 563 -40.04 9.09 -18.59
N SER A 564 -40.99 9.15 -17.66
CA SER A 564 -40.74 8.83 -16.27
C SER A 564 -40.93 7.35 -16.02
N ILE A 565 -39.97 6.73 -15.33
CA ILE A 565 -39.96 5.33 -14.92
C ILE A 565 -40.17 5.29 -13.42
N ILE A 566 -41.32 4.80 -13.00
CA ILE A 566 -41.72 4.69 -11.58
C ILE A 566 -41.97 3.23 -11.20
N GLY A 567 -42.02 2.91 -9.91
CA GLY A 567 -42.25 1.57 -9.37
C GLY A 567 -41.49 1.28 -8.09
N PRO A 568 -41.72 0.16 -7.42
CA PRO A 568 -41.05 -0.23 -6.18
C PRO A 568 -39.53 -0.34 -6.32
N SER A 569 -38.80 -0.22 -5.20
CA SER A 569 -37.37 -0.43 -5.18
C SER A 569 -37.03 -1.88 -5.53
N GLY A 570 -35.90 -2.10 -6.25
CA GLY A 570 -35.46 -3.44 -6.63
C GLY A 570 -36.13 -4.06 -7.88
N THR A 571 -37.10 -3.38 -8.52
CA THR A 571 -37.81 -3.89 -9.69
C THR A 571 -37.06 -3.80 -11.03
N GLY A 572 -35.79 -3.35 -11.02
CA GLY A 572 -34.95 -3.33 -12.22
C GLY A 572 -34.86 -2.00 -12.96
N LYS A 573 -35.43 -0.89 -12.45
CA LYS A 573 -35.48 0.44 -13.12
C LYS A 573 -34.07 0.95 -13.49
N SER A 574 -33.15 1.02 -12.54
CA SER A 574 -31.76 1.43 -12.79
C SER A 574 -31.02 0.45 -13.70
N THR A 575 -31.28 -0.86 -13.55
CA THR A 575 -30.72 -1.90 -14.42
C THR A 575 -31.18 -1.71 -15.88
N PHE A 576 -32.43 -1.31 -16.09
CA PHE A 576 -32.96 -0.99 -17.40
C PHE A 576 -32.18 0.18 -18.04
N LEU A 577 -32.02 1.32 -17.34
CA LEU A 577 -31.22 2.45 -17.85
C LEU A 577 -29.74 2.06 -18.08
N ARG A 578 -29.15 1.26 -17.20
CA ARG A 578 -27.77 0.79 -17.34
C ARG A 578 -27.59 -0.14 -18.54
N CYS A 579 -28.58 -0.92 -18.89
CA CYS A 579 -28.59 -1.73 -20.11
C CYS A 579 -28.70 -0.84 -21.37
N LEU A 580 -29.50 0.22 -21.36
CA LEU A 580 -29.62 1.15 -22.47
C LEU A 580 -28.27 1.86 -22.76
N ASN A 581 -27.58 2.31 -21.70
CA ASN A 581 -26.27 2.96 -21.83
C ASN A 581 -25.11 1.95 -21.95
N ARG A 582 -25.36 0.64 -22.09
CA ARG A 582 -24.32 -0.40 -22.20
C ARG A 582 -23.36 -0.51 -21.00
N LEU A 583 -23.70 0.06 -19.87
CA LEU A 583 -22.99 -0.17 -18.60
C LEU A 583 -23.21 -1.60 -18.10
N GLU A 584 -24.37 -2.15 -18.38
CA GLU A 584 -24.70 -3.55 -18.21
C GLU A 584 -25.01 -4.20 -19.57
N THR A 585 -24.42 -5.35 -19.83
CA THR A 585 -24.71 -6.10 -21.06
C THR A 585 -26.01 -6.89 -20.88
N PRO A 586 -27.02 -6.71 -21.73
CA PRO A 586 -28.21 -7.57 -21.74
C PRO A 586 -27.85 -9.05 -21.90
N THR A 587 -28.63 -9.94 -21.29
CA THR A 587 -28.48 -11.39 -21.51
C THR A 587 -29.07 -11.80 -22.85
N GLU A 588 -30.24 -11.22 -23.19
CA GLU A 588 -30.94 -11.43 -24.46
C GLU A 588 -31.61 -10.12 -24.89
N GLY A 589 -32.00 -10.06 -26.14
CA GLY A 589 -32.71 -8.90 -26.72
C GLY A 589 -31.80 -7.95 -27.47
N THR A 590 -32.39 -6.95 -28.09
CA THR A 590 -31.71 -5.95 -28.92
C THR A 590 -32.12 -4.54 -28.54
N ILE A 591 -31.15 -3.63 -28.54
CA ILE A 591 -31.33 -2.19 -28.34
C ILE A 591 -30.73 -1.53 -29.58
N LEU A 592 -31.54 -0.82 -30.33
CA LEU A 592 -31.17 -0.17 -31.59
C LEU A 592 -31.46 1.32 -31.49
N MET A 593 -30.51 2.15 -31.85
CA MET A 593 -30.65 3.59 -31.97
C MET A 593 -30.62 3.96 -33.46
N ASP A 594 -31.52 4.85 -33.88
CA ASP A 594 -31.64 5.22 -35.29
C ASP A 594 -30.31 5.75 -35.83
N SER A 595 -29.84 5.14 -36.92
CA SER A 595 -28.62 5.51 -37.66
C SER A 595 -27.32 5.52 -36.86
N VAL A 596 -27.28 4.91 -35.65
CA VAL A 596 -26.10 4.88 -34.77
C VAL A 596 -25.60 3.45 -34.61
N ALA A 597 -24.29 3.21 -34.79
CA ALA A 597 -23.68 1.91 -34.55
C ALA A 597 -23.72 1.57 -33.05
N GLU A 598 -23.91 0.31 -32.71
CA GLU A 598 -24.00 -0.18 -31.33
C GLU A 598 -22.79 0.26 -30.46
N SER A 599 -21.59 0.29 -31.03
CA SER A 599 -20.35 0.72 -30.34
C SER A 599 -20.31 2.22 -30.02
N GLU A 600 -21.13 3.03 -30.64
CA GLU A 600 -21.16 4.48 -30.49
C GLU A 600 -22.37 4.99 -29.70
N MET A 601 -23.36 4.14 -29.42
CA MET A 601 -24.59 4.51 -28.71
C MET A 601 -24.34 5.27 -27.39
N CYS A 602 -23.32 4.87 -26.60
CA CYS A 602 -22.99 5.56 -25.35
C CYS A 602 -22.61 7.04 -25.52
N ARG A 603 -22.10 7.44 -26.71
CA ARG A 603 -21.77 8.85 -27.00
C ARG A 603 -23.01 9.69 -27.30
N HIS A 604 -24.07 9.06 -27.85
CA HIS A 604 -25.35 9.69 -28.18
C HIS A 604 -26.36 9.62 -27.01
N MET A 605 -26.09 8.80 -26.01
CA MET A 605 -26.90 8.68 -24.81
C MET A 605 -26.10 9.13 -23.59
N GLY A 606 -26.41 10.30 -23.06
CA GLY A 606 -25.82 10.76 -21.81
C GLY A 606 -26.49 10.12 -20.60
N MET A 607 -25.70 9.81 -19.56
CA MET A 607 -26.24 9.28 -18.30
C MET A 607 -25.85 10.16 -17.12
N VAL A 608 -26.82 10.45 -16.28
CA VAL A 608 -26.71 11.18 -15.02
C VAL A 608 -27.02 10.24 -13.90
N PHE A 609 -26.05 9.97 -13.03
CA PHE A 609 -26.11 8.98 -11.96
C PHE A 609 -26.67 9.55 -10.66
N GLN A 610 -27.22 8.71 -9.84
CA GLN A 610 -27.63 9.00 -8.48
C GLN A 610 -26.49 9.53 -7.61
N SER A 611 -25.29 8.94 -7.72
CA SER A 611 -24.08 9.29 -6.94
C SER A 611 -23.21 10.35 -7.62
N PHE A 612 -23.75 11.12 -8.59
CA PHE A 612 -23.07 12.18 -9.36
C PHE A 612 -21.92 11.68 -10.24
N ASN A 613 -21.06 10.81 -9.72
CA ASN A 613 -19.89 10.19 -10.38
C ASN A 613 -18.98 11.21 -11.08
N LEU A 614 -18.75 12.38 -10.46
CA LEU A 614 -17.79 13.37 -10.93
C LEU A 614 -16.37 12.86 -10.77
N PHE A 615 -15.47 13.23 -11.68
CA PHE A 615 -14.06 12.86 -11.60
C PHE A 615 -13.38 13.71 -10.54
N GLU A 616 -13.08 13.11 -9.38
CA GLU A 616 -12.60 13.78 -8.17
C GLU A 616 -11.23 14.47 -8.33
N HIS A 617 -10.44 14.05 -9.30
CA HIS A 617 -9.11 14.61 -9.61
C HIS A 617 -9.14 15.79 -10.58
N LEU A 618 -10.31 16.13 -11.10
CA LEU A 618 -10.53 17.21 -12.08
C LEU A 618 -11.38 18.32 -11.45
N THR A 619 -11.11 19.56 -11.85
CA THR A 619 -11.97 20.69 -11.53
C THR A 619 -13.36 20.54 -12.16
N VAL A 620 -14.31 21.35 -11.74
CA VAL A 620 -15.66 21.41 -12.30
C VAL A 620 -15.64 21.63 -13.81
N LEU A 621 -14.85 22.58 -14.29
CA LEU A 621 -14.72 22.85 -15.72
C LEU A 621 -14.04 21.68 -16.46
N GLU A 622 -12.98 21.13 -15.89
CA GLU A 622 -12.27 19.98 -16.51
C GLU A 622 -13.15 18.74 -16.59
N ASN A 623 -14.03 18.49 -15.60
CA ASN A 623 -15.03 17.43 -15.66
C ASN A 623 -15.93 17.53 -16.89
N ILE A 624 -16.30 18.75 -17.26
CA ILE A 624 -17.18 19.00 -18.43
C ILE A 624 -16.37 18.92 -19.74
N CYS A 625 -15.11 19.36 -19.72
CA CYS A 625 -14.28 19.44 -20.92
C CYS A 625 -13.64 18.13 -21.36
N ILE A 626 -13.43 17.17 -20.43
CA ILE A 626 -12.64 15.94 -20.70
C ILE A 626 -13.25 15.08 -21.82
N GLY A 627 -14.58 14.92 -21.84
CA GLY A 627 -15.30 14.19 -22.88
C GLY A 627 -15.10 14.83 -24.26
N PRO A 628 -15.50 16.09 -24.48
CA PRO A 628 -15.30 16.82 -25.75
C PRO A 628 -13.85 16.81 -26.24
N MET A 629 -12.87 17.02 -25.35
CA MET A 629 -11.46 17.04 -25.74
C MET A 629 -10.93 15.66 -26.14
N LYS A 630 -11.28 14.59 -25.41
CA LYS A 630 -10.70 13.26 -25.61
C LYS A 630 -11.47 12.37 -26.57
N LEU A 631 -12.77 12.60 -26.75
CA LEU A 631 -13.64 11.76 -27.57
C LEU A 631 -14.11 12.46 -28.85
N LEU A 632 -14.38 13.78 -28.78
CA LEU A 632 -14.79 14.57 -29.91
C LEU A 632 -13.64 15.37 -30.55
N HIS A 633 -12.40 15.23 -30.00
CA HIS A 633 -11.18 15.90 -30.48
C HIS A 633 -11.31 17.44 -30.58
N LYS A 634 -12.18 18.05 -29.76
CA LYS A 634 -12.32 19.50 -29.70
C LYS A 634 -11.08 20.14 -29.06
N SER A 635 -10.74 21.34 -29.53
CA SER A 635 -9.64 22.11 -28.93
C SER A 635 -9.97 22.46 -27.47
N ARG A 636 -8.94 22.67 -26.67
CA ARG A 636 -9.12 23.04 -25.25
C ARG A 636 -9.94 24.33 -25.11
N SER A 637 -9.66 25.35 -25.92
CA SER A 637 -10.37 26.64 -25.89
C SER A 637 -11.85 26.51 -26.27
N GLU A 638 -12.18 25.64 -27.23
CA GLU A 638 -13.56 25.37 -27.61
C GLU A 638 -14.33 24.62 -26.53
N ALA A 639 -13.69 23.59 -25.93
CA ALA A 639 -14.26 22.81 -24.83
C ALA A 639 -14.48 23.66 -23.57
N GLU A 640 -13.51 24.52 -23.22
CA GLU A 640 -13.61 25.42 -22.07
C GLU A 640 -14.71 26.48 -22.29
N ARG A 641 -14.81 27.08 -23.49
CA ARG A 641 -15.89 28.00 -23.80
C ARG A 641 -17.26 27.34 -23.66
N ARG A 642 -17.47 26.18 -24.29
CA ARG A 642 -18.73 25.41 -24.21
C ARG A 642 -19.01 25.00 -22.78
N GLY A 643 -17.98 24.57 -22.02
CA GLY A 643 -18.07 24.22 -20.60
C GLY A 643 -18.54 25.38 -19.73
N MET A 644 -18.00 26.58 -19.94
CA MET A 644 -18.43 27.80 -19.23
C MET A 644 -19.86 28.22 -19.59
N ASP A 645 -20.27 28.07 -20.84
CA ASP A 645 -21.66 28.33 -21.26
C ASP A 645 -22.64 27.38 -20.55
N LEU A 646 -22.29 26.08 -20.45
CA LEU A 646 -23.08 25.06 -19.73
C LEU A 646 -23.11 25.33 -18.24
N LEU A 647 -21.96 25.68 -17.63
CA LEU A 647 -21.92 26.06 -16.21
C LEU A 647 -22.77 27.30 -15.91
N SER A 648 -22.79 28.26 -16.82
CA SER A 648 -23.65 29.44 -16.69
C SER A 648 -25.13 29.07 -16.79
N ALA A 649 -25.49 28.14 -17.66
CA ALA A 649 -26.85 27.66 -17.83
C ALA A 649 -27.39 26.91 -16.58
N VAL A 650 -26.51 26.19 -15.87
CA VAL A 650 -26.86 25.50 -14.61
C VAL A 650 -26.57 26.35 -13.35
N GLY A 651 -26.23 27.64 -13.51
CA GLY A 651 -26.02 28.59 -12.41
C GLY A 651 -24.72 28.38 -11.61
N LEU A 652 -23.68 27.78 -12.22
CA LEU A 652 -22.43 27.40 -11.54
C LEU A 652 -21.16 28.00 -12.19
N ALA A 653 -21.29 29.04 -13.02
CA ALA A 653 -20.13 29.68 -13.68
C ALA A 653 -19.02 30.09 -12.70
N GLY A 654 -19.37 30.62 -11.53
CA GLY A 654 -18.41 31.01 -10.49
C GLY A 654 -17.70 29.86 -9.78
N LYS A 655 -18.08 28.60 -10.08
CA LYS A 655 -17.51 27.39 -9.48
C LYS A 655 -16.62 26.59 -10.45
N ALA A 656 -16.29 27.13 -11.60
CA ALA A 656 -15.55 26.45 -12.68
C ALA A 656 -14.19 25.85 -12.22
N THR A 657 -13.48 26.54 -11.33
CA THR A 657 -12.17 26.13 -10.80
C THR A 657 -12.23 25.26 -9.54
N TYR A 658 -13.42 25.09 -8.97
CA TYR A 658 -13.61 24.29 -7.76
C TYR A 658 -13.44 22.79 -8.04
N MET A 659 -13.04 22.04 -7.01
CA MET A 659 -13.01 20.58 -7.06
C MET A 659 -14.39 20.02 -6.65
N PRO A 660 -14.74 18.79 -7.09
CA PRO A 660 -16.00 18.15 -6.70
C PRO A 660 -16.22 18.09 -5.19
N SER A 661 -15.16 17.86 -4.40
CA SER A 661 -15.22 17.83 -2.94
C SER A 661 -15.66 19.15 -2.28
N GLN A 662 -15.57 20.27 -3.00
CA GLN A 662 -15.95 21.62 -2.50
C GLN A 662 -17.38 22.01 -2.88
N LEU A 663 -18.15 21.11 -3.50
CA LEU A 663 -19.51 21.34 -3.96
C LEU A 663 -20.54 20.66 -3.05
N SER A 664 -21.73 21.28 -2.91
CA SER A 664 -22.90 20.62 -2.33
C SER A 664 -23.45 19.53 -3.26
N GLY A 665 -24.26 18.60 -2.74
CA GLY A 665 -24.90 17.54 -3.52
C GLY A 665 -25.62 18.06 -4.76
N GLY A 666 -26.49 19.05 -4.61
CA GLY A 666 -27.22 19.65 -5.72
C GLY A 666 -26.31 20.35 -6.76
N GLN A 667 -25.19 20.96 -6.29
CA GLN A 667 -24.19 21.53 -7.21
C GLN A 667 -23.47 20.43 -7.99
N LYS A 668 -23.08 19.32 -7.33
CA LYS A 668 -22.47 18.15 -8.01
C LYS A 668 -23.39 17.58 -9.07
N GLN A 669 -24.69 17.46 -8.77
CA GLN A 669 -25.67 16.96 -9.74
C GLN A 669 -25.81 17.87 -10.95
N ARG A 670 -25.87 19.19 -10.73
CA ARG A 670 -25.94 20.15 -11.85
C ARG A 670 -24.65 20.12 -12.70
N VAL A 671 -23.48 19.90 -12.12
CA VAL A 671 -22.24 19.68 -12.87
C VAL A 671 -22.29 18.36 -13.65
N ALA A 672 -22.86 17.28 -13.08
CA ALA A 672 -23.02 16.00 -13.77
C ALA A 672 -23.97 16.15 -14.99
N ILE A 673 -25.04 16.94 -14.86
CA ILE A 673 -25.92 17.29 -15.98
C ILE A 673 -25.16 18.10 -17.04
N ALA A 674 -24.40 19.12 -16.65
CA ALA A 674 -23.60 19.93 -17.57
C ALA A 674 -22.54 19.09 -18.29
N ARG A 675 -21.89 18.14 -17.59
CA ARG A 675 -20.95 17.18 -18.18
C ARG A 675 -21.63 16.29 -19.24
N CYS A 676 -22.82 15.78 -18.92
CA CYS A 676 -23.62 15.02 -19.87
C CYS A 676 -23.93 15.83 -21.12
N LEU A 677 -24.43 17.07 -20.96
CA LEU A 677 -24.78 17.98 -22.05
C LEU A 677 -23.58 18.42 -22.91
N SER A 678 -22.37 18.36 -22.39
CA SER A 678 -21.16 18.76 -23.15
C SER A 678 -20.85 17.84 -24.33
N MET A 679 -21.39 16.61 -24.30
CA MET A 679 -21.27 15.61 -25.37
C MET A 679 -22.35 15.77 -26.47
N ASP A 680 -23.27 16.73 -26.33
CA ASP A 680 -24.43 16.97 -27.22
C ASP A 680 -25.26 15.67 -27.45
N PRO A 681 -25.75 14.99 -26.36
CA PRO A 681 -26.47 13.72 -26.48
C PRO A 681 -27.86 13.89 -27.13
N GLU A 682 -28.31 12.85 -27.84
CA GLU A 682 -29.68 12.79 -28.37
C GLU A 682 -30.71 12.36 -27.32
N ILE A 683 -30.28 11.53 -26.36
CA ILE A 683 -31.09 11.01 -25.25
C ILE A 683 -30.32 11.23 -23.94
N ILE A 684 -31.02 11.64 -22.88
CA ILE A 684 -30.47 11.73 -21.55
C ILE A 684 -31.18 10.74 -20.63
N LEU A 685 -30.39 9.92 -19.93
CA LEU A 685 -30.84 8.96 -18.94
C LEU A 685 -30.56 9.51 -17.54
N PHE A 686 -31.61 9.64 -16.72
CA PHE A 686 -31.48 10.09 -15.33
C PHE A 686 -31.80 8.92 -14.38
N ASP A 687 -30.84 8.49 -13.61
CA ASP A 687 -31.01 7.45 -12.60
C ASP A 687 -31.12 8.09 -11.22
N GLU A 688 -32.34 8.25 -10.73
CA GLU A 688 -32.71 8.85 -9.45
C GLU A 688 -31.98 10.17 -9.15
N PRO A 689 -32.11 11.22 -9.98
CA PRO A 689 -31.25 12.41 -9.89
C PRO A 689 -31.40 13.24 -8.62
N THR A 690 -32.35 12.92 -7.74
CA THR A 690 -32.67 13.66 -6.50
C THR A 690 -32.49 12.86 -5.22
N SER A 691 -32.34 11.53 -5.27
CA SER A 691 -32.33 10.65 -4.10
C SER A 691 -31.16 10.87 -3.12
N ALA A 692 -30.03 11.40 -3.61
CA ALA A 692 -28.84 11.71 -2.80
C ALA A 692 -28.77 13.19 -2.36
N LEU A 693 -29.92 13.92 -2.41
CA LEU A 693 -29.96 15.36 -2.15
C LEU A 693 -30.83 15.70 -0.95
N ASP A 694 -30.43 16.77 -0.25
CA ASP A 694 -31.26 17.38 0.75
C ASP A 694 -32.53 17.98 0.13
N PRO A 695 -33.69 17.98 0.82
CA PRO A 695 -34.97 18.48 0.32
C PRO A 695 -34.91 19.92 -0.24
N THR A 696 -34.05 20.76 0.33
CA THR A 696 -33.86 22.13 -0.11
C THR A 696 -33.17 22.24 -1.48
N MET A 697 -32.39 21.23 -1.87
CA MET A 697 -31.61 21.21 -3.11
C MET A 697 -32.33 20.52 -4.27
N ILE A 698 -33.36 19.71 -3.97
CA ILE A 698 -34.13 18.94 -4.97
C ILE A 698 -34.71 19.87 -6.04
N ASN A 699 -35.33 20.97 -5.61
CA ASN A 699 -36.02 21.89 -6.52
C ASN A 699 -35.06 22.54 -7.55
N GLU A 700 -33.79 22.78 -7.19
CA GLU A 700 -32.80 23.37 -8.10
C GLU A 700 -32.48 22.39 -9.25
N VAL A 701 -32.29 21.11 -8.95
CA VAL A 701 -32.03 20.06 -9.95
C VAL A 701 -33.23 19.79 -10.82
N LEU A 702 -34.44 19.67 -10.21
CA LEU A 702 -35.68 19.45 -10.95
C LEU A 702 -35.99 20.62 -11.89
N THR A 703 -35.62 21.85 -11.55
CA THR A 703 -35.78 23.02 -12.41
C THR A 703 -34.94 22.89 -13.67
N VAL A 704 -33.67 22.47 -13.56
CA VAL A 704 -32.82 22.24 -14.72
C VAL A 704 -33.40 21.15 -15.63
N ILE A 705 -33.92 20.06 -15.06
CA ILE A 705 -34.51 18.97 -15.85
C ILE A 705 -35.80 19.45 -16.54
N ARG A 706 -36.66 20.27 -15.90
CA ARG A 706 -37.85 20.89 -16.52
C ARG A 706 -37.46 21.78 -17.70
N GLU A 707 -36.39 22.58 -17.59
CA GLU A 707 -35.90 23.40 -18.68
C GLU A 707 -35.44 22.58 -19.88
N LEU A 708 -34.79 21.43 -19.63
CA LEU A 708 -34.37 20.50 -20.69
C LEU A 708 -35.61 19.87 -21.40
N ALA A 709 -36.64 19.46 -20.62
CA ALA A 709 -37.89 18.94 -21.12
C ALA A 709 -38.61 19.98 -22.01
N ALA A 710 -38.72 21.22 -21.52
CA ALA A 710 -39.35 22.31 -22.26
C ALA A 710 -38.66 22.67 -23.61
N ARG A 711 -37.40 22.26 -23.75
CA ARG A 711 -36.62 22.43 -25.01
C ARG A 711 -36.71 21.24 -25.97
N GLY A 712 -37.55 20.24 -25.66
CA GLY A 712 -37.78 19.07 -26.49
C GLY A 712 -36.67 18.01 -26.44
N MET A 713 -35.87 17.99 -25.36
CA MET A 713 -34.86 16.94 -25.13
C MET A 713 -35.54 15.59 -24.85
N THR A 714 -35.09 14.54 -25.51
CA THR A 714 -35.55 13.17 -25.24
C THR A 714 -34.92 12.67 -23.95
N MET A 715 -35.72 12.22 -22.99
CA MET A 715 -35.22 11.84 -21.68
C MET A 715 -35.94 10.62 -21.09
N LEU A 716 -35.21 9.75 -20.41
CA LEU A 716 -35.76 8.69 -19.55
C LEU A 716 -35.32 8.97 -18.12
N ILE A 717 -36.26 9.06 -17.19
CA ILE A 717 -36.02 9.52 -15.82
C ILE A 717 -36.57 8.49 -14.84
N VAL A 718 -35.70 7.78 -14.15
CA VAL A 718 -36.09 7.00 -12.95
C VAL A 718 -36.22 7.96 -11.78
N THR A 719 -37.41 8.00 -11.16
CA THR A 719 -37.66 8.92 -10.06
C THR A 719 -38.70 8.40 -9.09
N HIS A 720 -38.57 8.81 -7.83
CA HIS A 720 -39.57 8.63 -6.75
C HIS A 720 -40.41 9.91 -6.53
N GLU A 721 -40.10 10.99 -7.23
CA GLU A 721 -40.78 12.28 -7.15
C GLU A 721 -42.07 12.26 -8.02
N MET A 722 -43.19 11.73 -7.50
CA MET A 722 -44.43 11.53 -8.24
C MET A 722 -45.01 12.83 -8.82
N LYS A 723 -44.97 13.95 -8.07
CA LYS A 723 -45.43 15.27 -8.52
C LYS A 723 -44.60 15.79 -9.70
N PHE A 724 -43.31 15.53 -9.67
CA PHE A 724 -42.42 15.91 -10.76
C PHE A 724 -42.70 15.06 -12.00
N ALA A 725 -42.74 13.75 -11.85
CA ALA A 725 -43.04 12.81 -12.93
C ALA A 725 -44.35 13.19 -13.63
N ARG A 726 -45.41 13.49 -12.89
CA ARG A 726 -46.74 13.91 -13.42
C ARG A 726 -46.63 15.19 -14.25
N ASN A 727 -45.82 16.18 -13.82
CA ASN A 727 -45.83 17.51 -14.40
C ASN A 727 -44.85 17.69 -15.58
N VAL A 728 -43.87 16.80 -15.71
CA VAL A 728 -42.76 16.94 -16.68
C VAL A 728 -42.82 15.93 -17.80
N SER A 729 -43.38 14.75 -17.54
CA SER A 729 -43.39 13.66 -18.50
C SER A 729 -44.55 13.78 -19.49
N ASN A 730 -44.35 13.24 -20.69
CA ASN A 730 -45.42 12.94 -21.63
C ASN A 730 -45.78 11.44 -21.70
N ARG A 731 -44.88 10.57 -21.14
CA ARG A 731 -45.10 9.12 -20.97
C ARG A 731 -44.61 8.67 -19.60
N VAL A 732 -45.28 7.71 -19.02
CA VAL A 732 -44.90 7.11 -17.74
C VAL A 732 -44.88 5.59 -17.89
N PHE A 733 -43.79 4.96 -17.44
CA PHE A 733 -43.65 3.52 -17.31
C PHE A 733 -43.78 3.14 -15.83
N TYR A 734 -44.73 2.32 -15.49
CA TYR A 734 -44.75 1.65 -14.19
C TYR A 734 -44.05 0.31 -14.35
N MET A 735 -42.91 0.17 -13.69
CA MET A 735 -42.10 -1.06 -13.71
C MET A 735 -42.26 -1.85 -12.43
N ASP A 736 -42.66 -3.10 -12.59
CA ASP A 736 -42.72 -4.06 -11.50
C ASP A 736 -42.33 -5.47 -11.99
N HIS A 737 -41.82 -6.30 -11.06
CA HIS A 737 -41.34 -7.67 -11.32
C HIS A 737 -40.47 -7.84 -12.57
N GLY A 738 -39.68 -6.78 -12.92
CA GLY A 738 -38.76 -6.81 -14.07
C GLY A 738 -39.41 -6.56 -15.44
N LEU A 739 -40.68 -6.08 -15.47
CA LEU A 739 -41.45 -5.76 -16.66
C LEU A 739 -41.88 -4.31 -16.65
N ILE A 740 -42.18 -3.73 -17.81
CA ILE A 740 -43.04 -2.56 -17.92
C ILE A 740 -44.45 -3.06 -17.75
N PHE A 741 -44.98 -2.94 -16.54
CA PHE A 741 -46.25 -3.51 -16.14
C PHE A 741 -47.43 -2.70 -16.66
N GLU A 742 -47.30 -1.37 -16.73
CA GLU A 742 -48.28 -0.45 -17.30
C GLU A 742 -47.55 0.74 -17.94
N GLU A 743 -48.02 1.20 -19.08
CA GLU A 743 -47.50 2.34 -19.80
C GLU A 743 -48.67 3.24 -20.22
N GLY A 744 -48.48 4.57 -20.08
CA GLY A 744 -49.52 5.51 -20.46
C GLY A 744 -49.10 6.98 -20.33
N THR A 745 -50.06 7.88 -20.57
CA THR A 745 -49.87 9.29 -20.24
C THR A 745 -49.85 9.53 -18.74
N PRO A 746 -49.27 10.62 -18.23
CA PRO A 746 -49.32 10.95 -16.81
C PRO A 746 -50.73 10.92 -16.22
N GLU A 747 -51.72 11.40 -16.99
CA GLU A 747 -53.14 11.40 -16.54
C GLU A 747 -53.69 9.98 -16.38
N GLN A 748 -53.34 9.11 -17.33
CA GLN A 748 -53.78 7.69 -17.24
C GLN A 748 -53.16 7.01 -16.03
N ILE A 749 -51.86 7.08 -15.88
CA ILE A 749 -51.14 6.35 -14.81
C ILE A 749 -51.40 6.94 -13.43
N PHE A 750 -51.40 8.27 -13.26
CA PHE A 750 -51.59 8.88 -11.93
C PHE A 750 -53.02 9.11 -11.49
N SER A 751 -53.95 9.23 -12.42
CA SER A 751 -55.35 9.53 -12.08
C SER A 751 -56.31 8.35 -12.33
N ASN A 752 -56.03 7.50 -13.33
CA ASN A 752 -56.86 6.38 -13.69
C ASN A 752 -56.06 5.15 -14.13
N PRO A 753 -55.19 4.60 -13.25
CA PRO A 753 -54.42 3.41 -13.55
C PRO A 753 -55.33 2.20 -13.79
N GLN A 754 -54.97 1.40 -14.79
CA GLN A 754 -55.78 0.23 -15.19
C GLN A 754 -55.41 -1.05 -14.43
N ARG A 755 -54.21 -1.08 -13.83
CA ARG A 755 -53.71 -2.20 -13.07
C ARG A 755 -53.78 -1.93 -11.57
N GLU A 756 -54.21 -2.93 -10.80
CA GLU A 756 -54.35 -2.81 -9.36
C GLU A 756 -52.97 -2.56 -8.67
N GLU A 757 -51.90 -3.14 -9.19
CA GLU A 757 -50.53 -2.92 -8.68
C GLU A 757 -50.14 -1.47 -8.88
N THR A 758 -50.36 -0.90 -10.05
CA THR A 758 -50.10 0.51 -10.33
C THR A 758 -50.89 1.43 -9.42
N LYS A 759 -52.21 1.12 -9.24
CA LYS A 759 -53.10 1.86 -8.36
C LYS A 759 -52.60 1.84 -6.92
N SER A 760 -52.26 0.65 -6.43
CA SER A 760 -51.74 0.46 -5.06
C SER A 760 -50.44 1.26 -4.84
N PHE A 761 -49.51 1.24 -5.82
CA PHE A 761 -48.27 2.00 -5.74
C PHE A 761 -48.49 3.52 -5.75
N ILE A 762 -49.35 4.02 -6.65
CA ILE A 762 -49.65 5.47 -6.76
C ILE A 762 -50.35 5.99 -5.51
N GLN A 763 -51.25 5.19 -4.92
CA GLN A 763 -51.96 5.53 -3.69
C GLN A 763 -51.13 5.31 -2.43
N GLY A 764 -49.89 4.78 -2.56
CA GLY A 764 -49.06 4.45 -1.42
C GLY A 764 -49.61 3.32 -0.58
N ILE A 765 -50.34 2.36 -1.20
CA ILE A 765 -50.92 1.22 -0.50
C ILE A 765 -49.91 0.09 -0.44
N SER A 766 -49.46 -0.22 0.75
CA SER A 766 -48.58 -1.37 1.01
C SER A 766 -49.40 -2.53 1.56
N LYS A 767 -49.12 -3.75 1.14
CA LYS A 767 -49.83 -4.98 1.54
C LYS A 767 -48.90 -5.92 2.29
N PHE A 768 -49.38 -6.49 3.38
CA PHE A 768 -48.78 -7.59 4.12
C PHE A 768 -49.83 -8.73 4.19
N GLU A 769 -49.43 -9.95 3.81
CA GLU A 769 -50.31 -11.12 3.88
C GLU A 769 -49.57 -12.22 4.65
N TYR A 770 -50.30 -12.85 5.59
CA TYR A 770 -49.83 -13.99 6.38
C TYR A 770 -50.90 -15.06 6.48
N ARG A 771 -50.53 -16.32 6.26
CA ARG A 771 -51.43 -17.45 6.35
C ARG A 771 -51.44 -18.03 7.75
N ILE A 772 -52.59 -17.98 8.41
CA ILE A 772 -52.80 -18.51 9.76
C ILE A 772 -53.27 -19.96 9.60
N VAL A 773 -52.49 -20.89 10.15
CA VAL A 773 -52.79 -22.34 10.23
C VAL A 773 -52.78 -22.76 11.69
N LYS A 774 -53.19 -24.00 12.00
CA LYS A 774 -53.34 -24.50 13.38
C LYS A 774 -52.13 -24.23 14.30
N ASP A 775 -50.91 -24.39 13.77
CA ASP A 775 -49.67 -24.21 14.51
C ASP A 775 -48.82 -23.05 13.92
N TYR A 776 -49.46 -21.90 13.57
CA TYR A 776 -48.70 -20.76 13.04
C TYR A 776 -47.81 -20.13 14.12
N ASP A 777 -46.66 -19.62 13.70
CA ASP A 777 -45.72 -18.92 14.57
C ASP A 777 -46.14 -17.45 14.75
N TYR A 778 -46.71 -17.13 15.91
CA TYR A 778 -47.10 -15.76 16.27
C TYR A 778 -45.90 -14.81 16.30
N ILE A 779 -44.72 -15.28 16.68
CA ILE A 779 -43.50 -14.45 16.73
C ILE A 779 -43.08 -14.09 15.30
N GLU A 780 -43.17 -15.04 14.36
CA GLU A 780 -42.88 -14.78 12.95
C GLU A 780 -43.86 -13.77 12.35
N LEU A 781 -45.16 -13.93 12.64
CA LEU A 781 -46.20 -12.99 12.20
C LEU A 781 -45.96 -11.59 12.74
N SER A 782 -45.74 -11.47 14.04
CA SER A 782 -45.53 -10.20 14.75
C SER A 782 -44.28 -9.49 14.25
N ASN A 783 -43.15 -10.19 14.14
CA ASN A 783 -41.90 -9.63 13.61
C ASN A 783 -42.06 -9.22 12.14
N GLY A 784 -42.76 -10.00 11.33
CA GLY A 784 -43.04 -9.70 9.92
C GLY A 784 -43.87 -8.42 9.77
N LEU A 785 -44.93 -8.28 10.58
CA LEU A 785 -45.80 -7.12 10.57
C LEU A 785 -45.07 -5.86 11.12
N GLU A 786 -44.29 -6.02 12.18
CA GLU A 786 -43.46 -4.97 12.73
C GLU A 786 -42.47 -4.45 11.68
N GLN A 787 -41.71 -5.34 11.04
CA GLN A 787 -40.78 -4.96 9.95
C GLN A 787 -41.52 -4.29 8.78
N PHE A 788 -42.70 -4.79 8.41
CA PHE A 788 -43.53 -4.20 7.36
C PHE A 788 -43.91 -2.74 7.67
N LEU A 789 -44.37 -2.44 8.88
CA LEU A 789 -44.77 -1.09 9.30
C LEU A 789 -43.56 -0.17 9.51
N LEU A 790 -42.44 -0.66 10.09
CA LEU A 790 -41.20 0.08 10.29
C LEU A 790 -40.57 0.47 8.95
N HIS A 791 -40.47 -0.44 7.97
CA HIS A 791 -39.96 -0.12 6.64
C HIS A 791 -40.78 0.97 5.91
N ARG A 792 -42.02 1.19 6.30
CA ARG A 792 -42.90 2.22 5.77
C ARG A 792 -42.95 3.48 6.61
N MET A 793 -42.09 3.58 7.63
CA MET A 793 -42.03 4.72 8.56
C MET A 793 -43.43 5.09 9.10
N ALA A 794 -44.27 4.09 9.38
CA ALA A 794 -45.58 4.31 9.98
C ALA A 794 -45.42 5.04 11.31
N PRO A 795 -46.28 6.04 11.63
CA PRO A 795 -46.25 6.68 12.93
C PRO A 795 -46.38 5.66 14.06
N GLN A 796 -45.77 5.92 15.20
CA GLN A 796 -45.79 5.00 16.35
C GLN A 796 -47.22 4.66 16.80
N SER A 797 -48.11 5.65 16.75
CA SER A 797 -49.51 5.41 17.08
C SER A 797 -50.23 4.45 16.12
N VAL A 798 -49.96 4.56 14.80
CA VAL A 798 -50.47 3.63 13.79
C VAL A 798 -49.93 2.22 14.01
N PHE A 799 -48.63 2.16 14.32
CA PHE A 799 -47.96 0.90 14.63
C PHE A 799 -48.62 0.19 15.82
N ASP A 800 -48.70 0.90 16.97
CA ASP A 800 -49.20 0.35 18.22
C ASP A 800 -50.67 -0.09 18.06
N HIS A 801 -51.49 0.75 17.42
CA HIS A 801 -52.91 0.42 17.18
C HIS A 801 -53.07 -0.76 16.20
N THR A 802 -52.29 -0.82 15.14
CA THR A 802 -52.33 -1.93 14.17
C THR A 802 -51.94 -3.26 14.84
N MET A 803 -50.89 -3.27 15.62
CA MET A 803 -50.45 -4.46 16.34
C MET A 803 -51.53 -4.95 17.32
N THR A 804 -52.08 -4.04 18.11
CA THR A 804 -53.19 -4.37 19.04
C THR A 804 -54.41 -4.92 18.30
N VAL A 805 -54.83 -4.27 17.21
CA VAL A 805 -56.00 -4.73 16.44
C VAL A 805 -55.77 -6.11 15.84
N VAL A 806 -54.55 -6.40 15.32
CA VAL A 806 -54.25 -7.73 14.77
C VAL A 806 -54.25 -8.77 15.89
N GLU A 807 -53.68 -8.48 17.05
CA GLU A 807 -53.66 -9.37 18.20
C GLU A 807 -55.09 -9.71 18.67
N GLU A 808 -55.95 -8.72 18.86
CA GLU A 808 -57.34 -8.91 19.30
C GLU A 808 -58.18 -9.64 18.24
N LEU A 809 -57.98 -9.36 16.94
CA LEU A 809 -58.63 -10.10 15.85
C LEU A 809 -58.25 -11.59 15.86
N LEU A 810 -56.97 -11.89 16.09
CA LEU A 810 -56.50 -13.27 16.18
C LEU A 810 -57.08 -13.99 17.43
N GLN A 811 -57.16 -13.27 18.56
CA GLN A 811 -57.74 -13.80 19.78
C GLN A 811 -59.21 -14.12 19.60
N LEU A 812 -60.03 -13.24 18.98
CA LEU A 812 -61.39 -13.49 18.62
C LEU A 812 -61.58 -14.67 17.66
N PHE A 813 -60.70 -14.78 16.65
CA PHE A 813 -60.71 -15.89 15.71
C PHE A 813 -60.46 -17.24 16.36
N GLN A 814 -59.60 -17.26 17.38
CA GLN A 814 -59.28 -18.48 18.14
C GLN A 814 -60.23 -18.78 19.32
N SER A 815 -61.15 -17.92 19.59
CA SER A 815 -62.07 -18.06 20.73
C SER A 815 -63.54 -18.23 20.28
N GLY A 816 -64.47 -18.68 21.18
CA GLY A 816 -65.88 -18.80 20.96
C GLY A 816 -66.39 -20.06 20.24
N LYS A 817 -67.65 -20.09 19.88
CA LYS A 817 -68.28 -21.26 19.24
C LYS A 817 -67.70 -21.47 17.82
N GLY A 818 -67.31 -22.71 17.51
CA GLY A 818 -66.75 -23.07 16.21
C GLY A 818 -65.22 -22.68 16.05
N CYS A 819 -64.55 -22.27 17.12
CA CYS A 819 -63.12 -21.89 17.07
C CYS A 819 -62.21 -23.04 16.60
N VAL A 820 -62.50 -24.28 16.98
CA VAL A 820 -61.71 -25.44 16.56
C VAL A 820 -61.80 -25.63 15.05
N ASP A 821 -63.00 -25.58 14.48
CA ASP A 821 -63.22 -25.75 13.03
C ASP A 821 -62.63 -24.58 12.23
N ARG A 822 -62.63 -23.35 12.76
CA ARG A 822 -61.99 -22.17 12.15
C ARG A 822 -60.47 -22.28 12.13
N VAL A 823 -59.88 -22.66 13.23
CA VAL A 823 -58.44 -22.81 13.36
C VAL A 823 -57.93 -23.97 12.48
N GLU A 824 -58.70 -25.08 12.39
CA GLU A 824 -58.35 -26.21 11.49
C GLU A 824 -58.46 -25.87 10.00
N ALA A 825 -59.47 -25.06 9.65
CA ALA A 825 -59.63 -24.61 8.26
C ALA A 825 -58.61 -23.57 7.81
N GLY A 826 -58.02 -22.83 8.77
CA GLY A 826 -57.07 -21.76 8.56
C GLY A 826 -57.70 -20.45 8.07
N ALA A 827 -56.93 -19.39 8.17
CA ALA A 827 -57.30 -18.05 7.68
C ALA A 827 -56.12 -17.34 6.99
N THR A 828 -56.41 -16.26 6.29
CA THR A 828 -55.39 -15.36 5.73
C THR A 828 -55.57 -13.96 6.28
N LEU A 829 -54.58 -13.48 7.02
CA LEU A 829 -54.51 -12.12 7.49
C LEU A 829 -53.93 -11.24 6.36
N LYS A 830 -54.68 -10.19 6.00
CA LYS A 830 -54.24 -9.19 5.02
C LYS A 830 -54.22 -7.82 5.69
N VAL A 831 -53.07 -7.19 5.74
CA VAL A 831 -52.89 -5.84 6.26
C VAL A 831 -52.51 -4.90 5.12
N ARG A 832 -53.29 -3.82 4.94
CA ARG A 832 -53.09 -2.79 3.93
C ARG A 832 -52.79 -1.46 4.64
N TYR A 833 -51.60 -0.95 4.51
CA TYR A 833 -51.22 0.38 5.02
C TYR A 833 -51.29 1.41 3.91
N ILE A 834 -52.02 2.52 4.13
CA ILE A 834 -52.24 3.61 3.18
C ILE A 834 -51.46 4.82 3.70
N GLU A 835 -50.27 5.06 3.12
CA GLU A 835 -49.31 6.10 3.56
C GLU A 835 -49.91 7.52 3.51
N GLN A 836 -50.71 7.83 2.50
CA GLN A 836 -51.30 9.17 2.30
C GLN A 836 -52.19 9.62 3.44
N ASN A 837 -52.94 8.70 4.05
CA ASN A 837 -53.88 8.99 5.09
C ASN A 837 -53.47 8.42 6.46
N GLN A 838 -52.31 7.72 6.50
CA GLN A 838 -51.82 7.02 7.70
C GLN A 838 -52.85 6.04 8.29
N ILE A 839 -53.59 5.33 7.44
CA ILE A 839 -54.65 4.39 7.81
C ILE A 839 -54.18 2.96 7.55
N THR A 840 -54.46 2.05 8.47
CA THR A 840 -54.31 0.61 8.27
C THR A 840 -55.65 -0.05 8.11
N GLU A 841 -55.80 -0.81 7.03
CA GLU A 841 -56.97 -1.68 6.80
C GLU A 841 -56.55 -3.13 7.03
N ILE A 842 -57.23 -3.85 7.89
CA ILE A 842 -56.94 -5.22 8.27
C ILE A 842 -58.11 -6.09 7.86
N THR A 843 -57.86 -7.18 7.14
CA THR A 843 -58.86 -8.13 6.73
C THR A 843 -58.44 -9.54 7.12
N LEU A 844 -59.21 -10.22 7.89
CA LEU A 844 -59.04 -11.63 8.21
C LEU A 844 -60.01 -12.46 7.35
N CYS A 845 -59.50 -13.16 6.35
CA CYS A 845 -60.28 -14.01 5.44
C CYS A 845 -60.29 -15.45 5.92
N TYR A 846 -61.43 -16.05 6.06
CA TYR A 846 -61.65 -17.46 6.46
C TYR A 846 -62.75 -18.11 5.60
N PRO A 847 -62.95 -19.44 5.57
CA PRO A 847 -63.91 -20.10 4.71
C PRO A 847 -65.40 -19.70 4.99
N ASP A 848 -66.11 -19.43 3.92
CA ASP A 848 -67.55 -18.90 4.00
C ASP A 848 -68.52 -19.74 4.75
N LYS A 849 -68.25 -20.99 5.03
CA LYS A 849 -69.16 -21.89 5.76
C LYS A 849 -68.97 -21.85 7.28
N MET A 850 -68.13 -21.00 7.79
CA MET A 850 -67.85 -20.90 9.22
C MET A 850 -68.80 -19.95 9.91
N PRO A 851 -69.15 -20.21 11.19
CA PRO A 851 -70.01 -19.30 11.95
C PRO A 851 -69.35 -17.92 12.08
N PRO A 852 -70.14 -16.83 11.95
CA PRO A 852 -69.61 -15.49 12.07
C PRO A 852 -69.02 -15.23 13.48
N ILE A 853 -67.97 -14.42 13.54
CA ILE A 853 -67.18 -14.15 14.74
C ILE A 853 -67.84 -13.08 15.60
N LEU A 854 -68.36 -12.02 15.00
CA LEU A 854 -68.95 -10.87 15.73
C LEU A 854 -70.43 -11.10 16.18
N SER A 855 -71.16 -12.00 15.54
CA SER A 855 -72.56 -12.22 15.80
C SER A 855 -72.84 -13.30 16.85
N ASP A 856 -71.87 -13.84 17.51
CA ASP A 856 -72.01 -14.82 18.59
C ASP A 856 -72.60 -14.13 19.83
N SER A 857 -73.93 -14.37 20.10
CA SER A 857 -74.76 -13.69 21.09
C SER A 857 -74.35 -13.96 22.53
N GLY A 858 -73.16 -13.75 22.93
CA GLY A 858 -72.66 -13.90 24.29
C GLY A 858 -71.36 -13.12 24.51
N ARG A 859 -71.01 -12.29 23.60
CA ARG A 859 -69.68 -11.59 23.59
C ARG A 859 -69.74 -10.07 23.80
N GLU A 860 -70.91 -9.51 24.16
CA GLU A 860 -70.98 -8.03 24.33
C GLU A 860 -70.02 -7.46 25.34
N ASP A 861 -69.58 -8.25 26.32
CA ASP A 861 -68.60 -7.89 27.33
C ASP A 861 -67.19 -8.51 27.08
N ASP A 862 -66.94 -9.09 25.91
CA ASP A 862 -65.64 -9.62 25.56
C ASP A 862 -64.62 -8.46 25.41
N LEU A 863 -63.57 -8.52 26.19
CA LEU A 863 -62.54 -7.47 26.24
C LEU A 863 -61.90 -7.19 24.85
N SER A 864 -61.67 -8.25 24.08
CA SER A 864 -61.12 -8.13 22.73
C SER A 864 -62.07 -7.35 21.80
N LEU A 865 -63.38 -7.55 21.89
CA LEU A 865 -64.36 -6.81 21.10
C LEU A 865 -64.42 -5.34 21.52
N VAL A 866 -64.33 -5.06 22.82
CA VAL A 866 -64.34 -3.69 23.38
C VAL A 866 -63.07 -2.95 22.91
N LEU A 867 -61.91 -3.60 22.95
CA LEU A 867 -60.64 -3.03 22.45
C LEU A 867 -60.67 -2.77 20.94
N LEU A 868 -61.18 -3.74 20.16
CA LEU A 868 -61.31 -3.56 18.72
C LEU A 868 -62.18 -2.36 18.37
N ARG A 869 -63.35 -2.19 19.02
CA ARG A 869 -64.23 -1.03 18.81
C ARG A 869 -63.56 0.30 19.24
N GLY A 870 -62.65 0.23 20.21
CA GLY A 870 -61.94 1.42 20.65
C GLY A 870 -60.82 1.87 19.66
N TYR A 871 -60.13 0.94 19.00
CA TYR A 871 -59.04 1.23 18.05
C TYR A 871 -59.43 1.26 16.58
N THR A 872 -60.68 0.91 16.22
CA THR A 872 -61.13 0.87 14.84
C THR A 872 -62.23 1.89 14.58
N SER A 873 -62.21 2.57 13.42
CA SER A 873 -63.29 3.43 12.93
C SER A 873 -64.36 2.65 12.22
N MET A 874 -64.08 1.42 11.81
CA MET A 874 -65.03 0.52 11.13
C MET A 874 -64.58 -0.90 11.44
N LEU A 875 -65.53 -1.70 11.83
CA LEU A 875 -65.43 -3.13 12.11
C LEU A 875 -66.65 -3.82 11.51
N GLU A 876 -66.48 -4.57 10.44
CA GLU A 876 -67.54 -5.24 9.70
C GLU A 876 -67.18 -6.69 9.45
N GLU A 877 -68.20 -7.53 9.49
CA GLU A 877 -68.07 -8.93 9.13
C GLU A 877 -69.04 -9.25 7.96
N SER A 878 -68.43 -9.86 6.93
CA SER A 878 -69.21 -10.42 5.82
C SER A 878 -68.95 -11.91 5.68
N GLU A 879 -69.64 -12.60 4.81
CA GLU A 879 -69.41 -14.04 4.57
C GLU A 879 -67.94 -14.31 4.30
N GLY A 880 -67.26 -15.03 5.22
CA GLY A 880 -65.85 -15.44 5.11
C GLY A 880 -64.80 -14.36 5.34
N SER A 881 -65.18 -13.17 5.85
CA SER A 881 -64.15 -12.12 6.15
C SER A 881 -64.53 -11.19 7.29
N LEU A 882 -63.60 -10.85 8.13
CA LEU A 882 -63.68 -9.83 9.16
C LEU A 882 -62.79 -8.66 8.79
N TYR A 883 -63.35 -7.49 8.60
CA TYR A 883 -62.67 -6.27 8.20
C TYR A 883 -62.60 -5.27 9.36
N ALA A 884 -61.43 -4.70 9.54
CA ALA A 884 -61.20 -3.67 10.55
C ALA A 884 -60.41 -2.51 9.93
N LYS A 885 -60.80 -1.28 10.17
CA LYS A 885 -60.13 -0.07 9.72
C LYS A 885 -59.58 0.68 10.93
N VAL A 886 -58.26 0.73 11.03
CA VAL A 886 -57.56 1.39 12.12
C VAL A 886 -57.33 2.84 11.77
N ASN A 887 -57.72 3.77 12.59
CA ASN A 887 -57.44 5.20 12.52
C ASN A 887 -56.54 5.61 13.65
N VAL A 888 -55.75 6.70 13.43
CA VAL A 888 -54.90 7.31 14.44
C VAL A 888 -55.63 8.45 15.12
#